data_cdd51dd98c3f3d1ae287a09dfe0634af
#
_entry.id   cdd51dd98c3f3d1ae287a09dfe0634af
#
_cell.length_a   1.000
_cell.length_b   1.000
_cell.length_c   1.000
_cell.angle_alpha   90.00
_cell.angle_beta   90.00
_cell.angle_gamma   90.00
#
_symmetry.space_group_name_H-M   'P 1'
#
loop_
_entity.id
_entity.type
_entity.pdbx_description
1 polymer ?
#
loop_
_entity_poly.entity_id
_entity_poly.type
_entity_poly.pdbx_seq_one_letter_code
_entity_poly.pdbx_strand_id
1 'polypeptide(L)'
;MRLGLAGQAMSTHVLESRQIALLGNPNCGKTALFNLLTGSRQKVANYAGVTVERKEGLLTLPSGRQVRVLDLPGAYSLNATSADETVTRDVVNGKRAGEAPPDLLVCVTDATNLRLTLRIVIEARRLGRPMLVALNLADVARRRGILIDVKKLEQELGVPVVETVAVKSGGAESLLATIEQWLARSHEPAAAPASGPGVHRDAEPPHGHVGQAAVDAVMRDHHEVHRLLEATLTEPAISTHVDDRLDRVLLHPVWGMAILTVVLFLMFQAVFSWAQWPMDHIQSAMQWTGEQVARHMDDGMLRSLLVDGVIAGAGSVLVFLPQILILFLFILALEDSGYLPRAAFLLDRVMAGVGLTGRSFIPLLSSFACAIPGIMATRTIADPRDRLATILIAPLMTCSARLPVYALLIGAFIPARTLALGVNLQGLVLFVLYLAGIVSAMGVAWVLQRIGRRAGPAHHTLMMELPAYRWPNPRNLAIGLWERARIFTNRVGTIILALMIVLWFLSTFPGPPPGATGPAIEYSLAGRLGHLLQYIFAPIGFNWQISVALVPGLAAREVAVGALGTVYALSASGDAVADQLSPLIQHTWSLPTACALLAWYVFAPQCVATLSVTRRETGGWRQPIIMASYLFAMAYVAAGLTFYGVRYFFGS
;
A
#
# COMPACT_ATOMS: atom_id res chain seq x y z
N MET A 1 41.41 -22.03 58.90
CA MET A 1 42.27 -21.77 57.73
C MET A 1 41.47 -21.03 56.72
N ARG A 2 41.65 -19.71 56.59
CA ARG A 2 40.87 -18.80 55.74
C ARG A 2 41.56 -18.74 54.38
N LEU A 3 40.81 -19.03 53.31
CA LEU A 3 41.25 -18.77 51.96
C LEU A 3 40.34 -17.67 51.36
N GLY A 4 41.02 -16.57 51.01
CA GLY A 4 40.39 -15.39 50.47
C GLY A 4 39.89 -15.59 49.05
N LEU A 5 38.69 -15.13 48.79
CA LEU A 5 38.11 -14.91 47.46
C LEU A 5 38.54 -13.50 47.00
N ALA A 6 39.41 -13.47 46.01
CA ALA A 6 39.74 -12.26 45.28
C ALA A 6 38.51 -11.84 44.46
N GLY A 7 37.88 -10.74 44.83
CA GLY A 7 36.84 -10.11 44.07
C GLY A 7 37.39 -9.51 42.76
N GLN A 8 36.99 -10.08 41.63
CA GLN A 8 37.08 -9.37 40.35
C GLN A 8 36.07 -8.21 40.38
N ALA A 9 36.60 -6.99 40.41
CA ALA A 9 35.81 -5.79 40.23
C ALA A 9 35.23 -5.81 38.81
N MET A 10 33.93 -6.17 38.68
CA MET A 10 33.14 -5.84 37.51
C MET A 10 33.14 -4.32 37.40
N SER A 11 33.80 -3.79 36.36
CA SER A 11 33.67 -2.39 35.99
C SER A 11 32.20 -2.13 35.66
N THR A 12 31.51 -1.48 36.58
CA THR A 12 30.18 -0.93 36.34
C THR A 12 30.34 0.14 35.27
N HIS A 13 29.99 -0.20 34.01
CA HIS A 13 29.77 0.79 32.96
C HIS A 13 28.65 1.72 33.44
N VAL A 14 29.00 2.94 33.79
CA VAL A 14 28.06 4.00 34.15
C VAL A 14 27.28 4.31 32.86
N LEU A 15 26.01 3.88 32.81
CA LEU A 15 25.06 4.30 31.79
C LEU A 15 24.86 5.80 31.98
N GLU A 16 25.50 6.62 31.15
CA GLU A 16 25.12 8.03 31.06
C GLU A 16 23.65 8.10 30.60
N SER A 17 22.83 8.81 31.35
CA SER A 17 21.41 9.00 31.08
C SER A 17 21.12 9.86 29.83
N ARG A 18 22.16 10.20 29.06
CA ARG A 18 22.07 11.10 27.91
C ARG A 18 21.46 10.42 26.68
N GLN A 19 20.61 11.18 25.98
CA GLN A 19 19.87 10.73 24.84
C GLN A 19 20.19 11.57 23.60
N ILE A 20 20.61 10.88 22.53
CA ILE A 20 20.83 11.47 21.22
C ILE A 20 19.64 11.12 20.34
N ALA A 21 19.08 12.07 19.60
CA ALA A 21 18.03 11.79 18.62
C ALA A 21 18.50 12.06 17.19
N LEU A 22 18.25 11.09 16.30
CA LEU A 22 18.48 11.27 14.86
C LEU A 22 17.24 11.90 14.24
N LEU A 23 17.41 13.07 13.66
CA LEU A 23 16.39 13.84 12.95
C LEU A 23 16.75 13.92 11.46
N GLY A 24 15.80 13.86 10.56
CA GLY A 24 16.06 14.03 9.13
C GLY A 24 14.90 13.59 8.26
N ASN A 25 14.98 13.93 6.98
CA ASN A 25 13.96 13.61 6.00
C ASN A 25 13.83 12.08 5.78
N PRO A 26 12.67 11.61 5.30
CA PRO A 26 12.60 10.27 4.73
C PRO A 26 13.67 10.07 3.64
N ASN A 27 14.26 8.89 3.58
CA ASN A 27 15.28 8.48 2.58
C ASN A 27 16.66 9.16 2.65
N CYS A 28 16.93 10.06 3.59
CA CYS A 28 18.28 10.63 3.80
C CYS A 28 19.30 9.63 4.35
N GLY A 29 18.92 8.38 4.56
CA GLY A 29 19.78 7.33 5.12
C GLY A 29 19.86 7.31 6.65
N LYS A 30 18.91 7.97 7.35
CA LYS A 30 18.84 8.05 8.82
C LYS A 30 18.85 6.68 9.49
N THR A 31 17.98 5.76 9.06
CA THR A 31 17.92 4.40 9.61
C THR A 31 19.18 3.58 9.30
N ALA A 32 19.83 3.80 8.15
CA ALA A 32 21.12 3.17 7.86
C ALA A 32 22.20 3.67 8.81
N LEU A 33 22.23 4.98 9.09
CA LEU A 33 23.15 5.58 10.05
C LEU A 33 22.87 5.07 11.49
N PHE A 34 21.60 4.98 11.88
CA PHE A 34 21.19 4.41 13.15
C PHE A 34 21.70 2.97 13.32
N ASN A 35 21.51 2.13 12.28
CA ASN A 35 21.98 0.75 12.30
C ASN A 35 23.50 0.65 12.36
N LEU A 36 24.22 1.55 11.67
CA LEU A 36 25.69 1.61 11.74
C LEU A 36 26.19 1.99 13.14
N LEU A 37 25.53 2.95 13.79
CA LEU A 37 25.90 3.46 15.13
C LEU A 37 25.58 2.47 16.26
N THR A 38 24.43 1.76 16.17
CA THR A 38 23.92 0.93 17.27
C THR A 38 24.13 -0.57 17.06
N GLY A 39 24.53 -0.99 15.86
CA GLY A 39 24.64 -2.40 15.49
C GLY A 39 23.28 -3.11 15.49
N SER A 40 23.27 -4.43 15.76
CA SER A 40 22.04 -5.25 15.79
C SER A 40 21.24 -5.16 17.10
N ARG A 41 21.64 -4.35 18.06
CA ARG A 41 21.00 -4.23 19.39
C ARG A 41 19.98 -3.10 19.40
N GLN A 42 18.80 -3.36 18.82
CA GLN A 42 17.70 -2.40 18.73
C GLN A 42 16.49 -2.86 19.53
N LYS A 43 15.82 -1.93 20.20
CA LYS A 43 14.47 -2.12 20.73
C LYS A 43 13.49 -1.41 19.81
N VAL A 44 12.51 -2.14 19.31
CA VAL A 44 11.42 -1.60 18.49
C VAL A 44 10.14 -1.67 19.30
N ALA A 45 9.47 -0.52 19.44
CA ALA A 45 8.19 -0.38 20.11
C ALA A 45 7.34 0.64 19.33
N ASN A 46 6.13 0.92 19.77
CA ASN A 46 5.37 2.05 19.24
C ASN A 46 5.40 3.19 20.26
N TYR A 47 5.36 4.43 19.78
CA TYR A 47 5.14 5.57 20.66
C TYR A 47 3.76 5.48 21.33
N ALA A 48 3.68 5.86 22.61
CA ALA A 48 2.44 5.77 23.38
C ALA A 48 1.28 6.48 22.68
N GLY A 49 0.17 5.77 22.44
CA GLY A 49 -1.06 6.29 21.86
C GLY A 49 -1.08 6.48 20.34
N VAL A 50 -0.05 6.04 19.60
CA VAL A 50 0.02 6.12 18.13
C VAL A 50 0.65 4.84 17.54
N THR A 51 0.37 4.57 16.27
CA THR A 51 0.92 3.42 15.52
C THR A 51 2.29 3.71 14.89
N VAL A 52 3.02 4.71 15.38
CA VAL A 52 4.33 5.13 14.87
C VAL A 52 5.41 4.35 15.60
N GLU A 53 6.33 3.75 14.84
CA GLU A 53 7.43 2.95 15.39
C GLU A 53 8.45 3.83 16.12
N ARG A 54 8.84 3.39 17.32
CA ARG A 54 9.93 3.93 18.12
C ARG A 54 11.11 2.97 18.05
N LYS A 55 12.24 3.42 17.55
CA LYS A 55 13.50 2.65 17.50
C LYS A 55 14.53 3.26 18.42
N GLU A 56 14.99 2.48 19.38
CA GLU A 56 16.01 2.87 20.36
C GLU A 56 17.17 1.88 20.32
N GLY A 57 18.38 2.39 20.39
CA GLY A 57 19.60 1.60 20.44
C GLY A 57 20.64 2.19 21.39
N LEU A 58 21.65 1.40 21.71
CA LEU A 58 22.80 1.83 22.51
C LEU A 58 24.00 2.02 21.59
N LEU A 59 24.57 3.21 21.61
CA LEU A 59 25.81 3.57 20.95
C LEU A 59 26.95 3.45 21.97
N THR A 60 27.98 2.65 21.64
CA THR A 60 29.22 2.61 22.41
C THR A 60 30.25 3.49 21.70
N LEU A 61 30.67 4.55 22.36
CA LEU A 61 31.69 5.49 21.87
C LEU A 61 33.09 4.88 21.97
N PRO A 62 34.09 5.43 21.27
CA PRO A 62 35.50 4.98 21.36
C PRO A 62 36.07 5.00 22.81
N SER A 63 35.59 5.92 23.63
CA SER A 63 35.93 6.00 25.07
C SER A 63 35.32 4.90 25.95
N GLY A 64 34.47 4.01 25.37
CA GLY A 64 33.73 2.99 26.12
C GLY A 64 32.43 3.50 26.77
N ARG A 65 32.11 4.77 26.66
CA ARG A 65 30.85 5.34 27.17
C ARG A 65 29.69 4.85 26.35
N GLN A 66 28.53 4.59 26.99
CA GLN A 66 27.31 4.19 26.33
C GLN A 66 26.27 5.30 26.36
N VAL A 67 25.70 5.62 25.20
CA VAL A 67 24.69 6.66 25.01
C VAL A 67 23.47 6.07 24.33
N ARG A 68 22.28 6.50 24.71
CA ARG A 68 21.05 6.09 24.01
C ARG A 68 20.90 6.87 22.72
N VAL A 69 20.58 6.17 21.65
CA VAL A 69 20.25 6.77 20.35
C VAL A 69 18.81 6.44 20.01
N LEU A 70 18.04 7.45 19.66
CA LEU A 70 16.66 7.37 19.26
C LEU A 70 16.54 7.70 17.76
N ASP A 71 16.00 6.78 16.96
CA ASP A 71 15.66 7.03 15.54
C ASP A 71 14.28 7.65 15.46
N LEU A 72 14.19 8.96 15.20
CA LEU A 72 12.92 9.65 15.05
C LEU A 72 12.29 9.32 13.70
N PRO A 73 10.94 9.29 13.58
CA PRO A 73 10.28 9.20 12.30
C PRO A 73 10.78 10.26 11.31
N GLY A 74 10.85 9.92 10.02
CA GLY A 74 11.26 10.88 9.00
C GLY A 74 10.28 12.04 8.90
N ALA A 75 10.80 13.27 8.88
CA ALA A 75 10.00 14.49 8.78
C ALA A 75 10.59 15.43 7.73
N TYR A 76 9.74 16.08 6.96
CA TYR A 76 10.15 17.13 6.02
C TYR A 76 10.15 18.51 6.69
N SER A 77 9.39 18.66 7.77
CA SER A 77 9.26 19.88 8.54
C SER A 77 8.87 19.56 9.99
N LEU A 78 9.25 20.42 10.91
CA LEU A 78 8.78 20.41 12.29
C LEU A 78 7.40 21.10 12.44
N ASN A 79 6.89 21.75 11.38
CA ASN A 79 5.49 22.18 11.26
C ASN A 79 4.63 20.99 10.87
N ALA A 80 4.34 20.13 11.83
CA ALA A 80 3.78 18.79 11.64
C ALA A 80 2.43 18.79 10.90
N THR A 81 2.38 18.05 9.79
CA THR A 81 1.17 17.80 9.01
C THR A 81 0.76 16.32 9.03
N SER A 82 1.70 15.43 9.36
CA SER A 82 1.48 13.98 9.49
C SER A 82 1.63 13.51 10.94
N ALA A 83 1.14 12.29 11.23
CA ALA A 83 1.31 11.67 12.55
C ALA A 83 2.79 11.47 12.90
N ASP A 84 3.61 11.09 11.93
CA ASP A 84 5.04 10.89 12.07
C ASP A 84 5.77 12.20 12.40
N GLU A 85 5.45 13.27 11.67
CA GLU A 85 6.00 14.60 11.92
C GLU A 85 5.55 15.16 13.28
N THR A 86 4.29 14.89 13.68
CA THR A 86 3.79 15.27 15.00
C THR A 86 4.59 14.61 16.12
N VAL A 87 4.86 13.29 15.99
CA VAL A 87 5.69 12.56 16.96
C VAL A 87 7.10 13.15 17.01
N THR A 88 7.72 13.36 15.85
CA THR A 88 9.07 13.95 15.75
C THR A 88 9.14 15.32 16.39
N ARG A 89 8.21 16.22 16.08
CA ARG A 89 8.11 17.56 16.70
C ARG A 89 7.95 17.49 18.20
N ASP A 90 7.03 16.63 18.69
CA ASP A 90 6.69 16.56 20.11
C ASP A 90 7.84 15.98 20.94
N VAL A 91 8.59 15.00 20.39
CA VAL A 91 9.81 14.46 21.04
C VAL A 91 10.92 15.50 21.07
N VAL A 92 11.21 16.16 19.94
CA VAL A 92 12.27 17.18 19.86
C VAL A 92 11.95 18.36 20.78
N ASN A 93 10.68 18.75 20.92
CA ASN A 93 10.25 19.82 21.83
C ASN A 93 10.13 19.38 23.30
N GLY A 94 10.24 18.07 23.61
CA GLY A 94 10.05 17.55 24.96
C GLY A 94 8.59 17.59 25.43
N LYS A 95 7.63 17.68 24.50
CA LYS A 95 6.19 17.71 24.81
C LYS A 95 5.56 16.30 24.83
N ARG A 96 6.33 15.25 24.51
CA ARG A 96 5.82 13.88 24.45
C ARG A 96 5.81 13.22 25.83
N ALA A 97 4.64 12.78 26.28
CA ALA A 97 4.51 12.08 27.55
C ALA A 97 5.32 10.75 27.53
N GLY A 98 6.17 10.56 28.55
CA GLY A 98 7.01 9.36 28.69
C GLY A 98 8.35 9.40 27.92
N GLU A 99 8.66 10.49 27.21
CA GLU A 99 9.95 10.69 26.53
C GLU A 99 10.66 11.92 27.10
N ALA A 100 11.92 11.72 27.52
CA ALA A 100 12.78 12.85 27.85
C ALA A 100 13.19 13.59 26.57
N PRO A 101 13.32 14.93 26.61
CA PRO A 101 13.84 15.65 25.45
C PRO A 101 15.29 15.21 25.16
N PRO A 102 15.67 15.07 23.89
CA PRO A 102 17.04 14.69 23.55
C PRO A 102 18.04 15.75 23.97
N ASP A 103 19.19 15.31 24.49
CA ASP A 103 20.30 16.19 24.89
C ASP A 103 21.06 16.72 23.67
N LEU A 104 21.14 15.92 22.59
CA LEU A 104 21.79 16.26 21.34
C LEU A 104 20.92 15.83 20.16
N LEU A 105 20.72 16.72 19.19
CA LEU A 105 20.11 16.42 17.91
C LEU A 105 21.18 16.16 16.85
N VAL A 106 21.11 15.02 16.19
CA VAL A 106 21.91 14.72 15.01
C VAL A 106 21.01 14.82 13.78
N CYS A 107 21.12 15.93 13.05
CA CYS A 107 20.35 16.18 11.83
C CYS A 107 21.01 15.47 10.66
N VAL A 108 20.40 14.38 10.18
CA VAL A 108 20.90 13.61 9.03
C VAL A 108 20.37 14.24 7.74
N THR A 109 21.28 14.73 6.90
CA THR A 109 20.98 15.36 5.62
C THR A 109 21.53 14.54 4.46
N ASP A 110 20.90 14.61 3.31
CA ASP A 110 21.35 13.99 2.08
C ASP A 110 22.24 14.94 1.29
N ALA A 111 23.55 14.62 1.20
CA ALA A 111 24.52 15.40 0.43
C ALA A 111 24.18 15.49 -1.06
N THR A 112 23.40 14.57 -1.59
CA THR A 112 22.97 14.59 -3.00
C THR A 112 21.76 15.48 -3.25
N ASN A 113 21.05 15.89 -2.16
CA ASN A 113 19.87 16.76 -2.24
C ASN A 113 19.75 17.67 -1.00
N LEU A 114 20.72 18.54 -0.84
CA LEU A 114 20.75 19.50 0.27
C LEU A 114 19.58 20.48 0.24
N ARG A 115 19.09 20.84 -0.95
CA ARG A 115 17.99 21.78 -1.13
C ARG A 115 16.73 21.38 -0.34
N LEU A 116 16.44 20.09 -0.29
CA LEU A 116 15.30 19.57 0.44
C LEU A 116 15.60 19.36 1.91
N THR A 117 16.81 18.85 2.21
CA THR A 117 17.13 18.37 3.57
C THR A 117 17.61 19.46 4.52
N LEU A 118 18.07 20.61 4.01
CA LEU A 118 18.48 21.74 4.86
C LEU A 118 17.33 22.44 5.57
N ARG A 119 16.11 22.36 5.05
CA ARG A 119 14.95 23.01 5.67
C ARG A 119 14.72 22.54 7.10
N ILE A 120 14.70 21.24 7.33
CA ILE A 120 14.51 20.69 8.69
C ILE A 120 15.65 21.05 9.62
N VAL A 121 16.88 21.22 9.09
CA VAL A 121 18.05 21.69 9.86
C VAL A 121 17.84 23.13 10.33
N ILE A 122 17.36 24.02 9.47
CA ILE A 122 17.06 25.41 9.82
C ILE A 122 15.94 25.48 10.87
N GLU A 123 14.89 24.70 10.70
CA GLU A 123 13.79 24.61 11.66
C GLU A 123 14.29 24.06 13.03
N ALA A 124 15.13 23.01 13.03
CA ALA A 124 15.72 22.44 14.24
C ALA A 124 16.66 23.43 14.96
N ARG A 125 17.45 24.22 14.21
CA ARG A 125 18.34 25.25 14.76
C ARG A 125 17.58 26.31 15.56
N ARG A 126 16.38 26.68 15.12
CA ARG A 126 15.53 27.67 15.84
C ARG A 126 15.04 27.19 17.20
N LEU A 127 15.11 25.88 17.47
CA LEU A 127 14.75 25.34 18.78
C LEU A 127 15.81 25.62 19.86
N GLY A 128 16.99 26.10 19.47
CA GLY A 128 18.09 26.44 20.38
C GLY A 128 18.68 25.25 21.14
N ARG A 129 18.46 24.01 20.66
CA ARG A 129 19.03 22.80 21.26
C ARG A 129 20.41 22.50 20.69
N PRO A 130 21.28 21.86 21.48
CA PRO A 130 22.53 21.34 20.95
C PRO A 130 22.28 20.44 19.76
N MET A 131 22.95 20.71 18.64
CA MET A 131 22.77 19.95 17.42
C MET A 131 24.05 19.86 16.60
N LEU A 132 24.14 18.86 15.76
CA LEU A 132 25.13 18.70 14.71
C LEU A 132 24.48 18.17 13.43
N VAL A 133 25.12 18.40 12.31
CA VAL A 133 24.64 17.94 10.99
C VAL A 133 25.51 16.80 10.50
N ALA A 134 24.89 15.65 10.24
CA ALA A 134 25.51 14.51 9.58
C ALA A 134 25.17 14.55 8.08
N LEU A 135 26.13 14.95 7.27
CA LEU A 135 26.02 15.03 5.82
C LEU A 135 26.23 13.65 5.21
N ASN A 136 25.14 12.89 5.08
CA ASN A 136 25.19 11.50 4.63
C ASN A 136 25.19 11.41 3.09
N LEU A 137 25.56 10.23 2.54
CA LEU A 137 25.74 9.97 1.12
C LEU A 137 26.82 10.84 0.47
N ALA A 138 27.80 11.32 1.23
CA ALA A 138 28.88 12.18 0.75
C ALA A 138 29.70 11.52 -0.40
N ASP A 139 29.85 10.19 -0.38
CA ASP A 139 30.51 9.44 -1.45
C ASP A 139 29.68 9.44 -2.77
N VAL A 140 28.38 9.47 -2.67
CA VAL A 140 27.48 9.55 -3.85
C VAL A 140 27.49 10.96 -4.41
N ALA A 141 27.45 11.98 -3.53
CA ALA A 141 27.54 13.39 -3.94
C ALA A 141 28.84 13.66 -4.72
N ARG A 142 29.99 13.21 -4.17
CA ARG A 142 31.29 13.33 -4.86
C ARG A 142 31.33 12.62 -6.21
N ARG A 143 30.76 11.41 -6.31
CA ARG A 143 30.66 10.68 -7.59
C ARG A 143 29.78 11.40 -8.62
N ARG A 144 28.79 12.18 -8.16
CA ARG A 144 27.94 13.02 -9.02
C ARG A 144 28.56 14.38 -9.34
N GLY A 145 29.78 14.66 -8.86
CA GLY A 145 30.45 15.93 -9.06
C GLY A 145 29.87 17.08 -8.24
N ILE A 146 29.05 16.77 -7.23
CA ILE A 146 28.50 17.75 -6.29
C ILE A 146 29.59 18.07 -5.28
N LEU A 147 30.08 19.29 -5.29
CA LEU A 147 31.12 19.79 -4.35
C LEU A 147 30.44 20.65 -3.29
N ILE A 148 30.56 20.23 -2.04
CA ILE A 148 30.00 20.92 -0.88
C ILE A 148 31.18 21.45 -0.05
N ASP A 149 31.22 22.78 0.15
CA ASP A 149 32.15 23.39 1.10
C ASP A 149 31.63 23.20 2.53
N VAL A 150 32.04 22.08 3.14
CA VAL A 150 31.60 21.68 4.49
C VAL A 150 31.98 22.74 5.53
N LYS A 151 33.18 23.34 5.43
CA LYS A 151 33.62 24.36 6.38
C LYS A 151 32.77 25.62 6.30
N LYS A 152 32.45 26.05 5.09
CA LYS A 152 31.59 27.21 4.87
C LYS A 152 30.15 26.92 5.30
N LEU A 153 29.65 25.71 5.05
CA LEU A 153 28.33 25.28 5.52
C LEU A 153 28.26 25.27 7.04
N GLU A 154 29.31 24.80 7.72
CA GLU A 154 29.42 24.84 9.17
C GLU A 154 29.43 26.27 9.72
N GLN A 155 30.16 27.18 9.08
CA GLN A 155 30.21 28.60 9.46
C GLN A 155 28.83 29.29 9.29
N GLU A 156 28.16 29.06 8.17
CA GLU A 156 26.85 29.65 7.88
C GLU A 156 25.73 29.09 8.76
N LEU A 157 25.78 27.78 9.06
CA LEU A 157 24.82 27.16 9.96
C LEU A 157 25.12 27.44 11.44
N GLY A 158 26.37 27.72 11.79
CA GLY A 158 26.80 27.90 13.18
C GLY A 158 26.74 26.62 14.02
N VAL A 159 26.74 25.45 13.39
CA VAL A 159 26.70 24.13 14.04
C VAL A 159 27.68 23.17 13.34
N PRO A 160 28.29 22.21 14.03
CA PRO A 160 29.22 21.26 13.44
C PRO A 160 28.58 20.48 12.30
N VAL A 161 29.30 20.36 11.18
CA VAL A 161 28.88 19.60 9.99
C VAL A 161 29.90 18.50 9.71
N VAL A 162 29.44 17.24 9.67
CA VAL A 162 30.30 16.08 9.51
C VAL A 162 29.84 15.21 8.36
N GLU A 163 30.73 14.88 7.44
CA GLU A 163 30.43 13.93 6.36
C GLU A 163 30.32 12.51 6.87
N THR A 164 29.31 11.78 6.38
CA THR A 164 29.06 10.38 6.72
C THR A 164 28.72 9.53 5.50
N VAL A 165 28.99 8.23 5.59
CA VAL A 165 28.60 7.22 4.60
C VAL A 165 28.01 6.03 5.34
N ALA A 166 26.75 6.11 5.68
CA ALA A 166 26.06 5.18 6.59
C ALA A 166 26.07 3.70 6.16
N VAL A 167 26.32 3.40 4.89
CA VAL A 167 26.37 2.03 4.35
C VAL A 167 27.76 1.40 4.39
N LYS A 168 28.80 2.16 4.76
CA LYS A 168 30.18 1.69 4.83
C LYS A 168 30.61 1.49 6.29
N SER A 169 31.31 0.39 6.56
CA SER A 169 32.00 0.21 7.83
C SER A 169 33.04 1.33 8.01
N GLY A 170 33.05 1.99 9.19
CA GLY A 170 33.89 3.16 9.42
C GLY A 170 33.37 4.48 8.84
N GLY A 171 32.24 4.47 8.11
CA GLY A 171 31.69 5.67 7.47
C GLY A 171 31.05 6.71 8.42
N ALA A 172 31.13 6.50 9.74
CA ALA A 172 30.64 7.43 10.76
C ALA A 172 31.70 7.78 11.83
N GLU A 173 32.98 7.47 11.60
CA GLU A 173 34.07 7.71 12.59
C GLU A 173 34.18 9.17 12.97
N SER A 174 34.15 10.09 12.00
CA SER A 174 34.18 11.53 12.24
C SER A 174 32.99 12.00 13.07
N LEU A 175 31.82 11.40 12.85
CA LEU A 175 30.60 11.69 13.61
C LEU A 175 30.74 11.22 15.05
N LEU A 176 31.29 10.03 15.28
CA LEU A 176 31.55 9.49 16.62
C LEU A 176 32.52 10.38 17.39
N ALA A 177 33.62 10.81 16.76
CA ALA A 177 34.58 11.73 17.35
C ALA A 177 33.94 13.08 17.73
N THR A 178 33.08 13.62 16.89
CA THR A 178 32.37 14.89 17.16
C THR A 178 31.37 14.75 18.31
N ILE A 179 30.62 13.64 18.37
CA ILE A 179 29.73 13.34 19.49
C ILE A 179 30.53 13.23 20.80
N GLU A 180 31.67 12.56 20.77
CA GLU A 180 32.54 12.40 21.95
C GLU A 180 33.09 13.74 22.43
N GLN A 181 33.56 14.58 21.53
CA GLN A 181 34.00 15.95 21.85
C GLN A 181 32.89 16.79 22.48
N TRP A 182 31.67 16.68 21.96
CA TRP A 182 30.51 17.37 22.50
C TRP A 182 30.21 16.91 23.94
N LEU A 183 30.23 15.58 24.18
CA LEU A 183 30.02 15.02 25.50
C LEU A 183 31.10 15.46 26.50
N ALA A 184 32.36 15.57 26.08
CA ALA A 184 33.47 16.04 26.93
C ALA A 184 33.28 17.51 27.34
N ARG A 185 32.90 18.38 26.40
CA ARG A 185 32.65 19.81 26.69
C ARG A 185 31.45 20.04 27.59
N SER A 186 30.45 19.16 27.56
CA SER A 186 29.24 19.28 28.37
C SER A 186 29.43 18.88 29.83
N HIS A 187 30.64 18.49 30.23
CA HIS A 187 31.02 18.23 31.62
C HIS A 187 31.66 19.44 32.34
N GLU A 188 32.03 20.51 31.61
CA GLU A 188 32.38 21.76 32.27
C GLU A 188 31.08 22.47 32.73
N PRO A 189 31.02 22.97 34.00
CA PRO A 189 29.83 23.70 34.46
C PRO A 189 29.66 24.92 33.56
N ALA A 190 28.55 24.93 32.85
CA ALA A 190 28.20 26.00 31.92
C ALA A 190 28.22 27.35 32.68
N ALA A 191 29.13 28.25 32.32
CA ALA A 191 28.97 29.66 32.60
C ALA A 191 27.60 30.06 32.05
N ALA A 192 26.76 30.70 32.89
CA ALA A 192 25.41 31.09 32.57
C ALA A 192 25.37 31.78 31.20
N PRO A 193 24.47 31.40 30.29
CA PRO A 193 24.38 32.05 28.99
C PRO A 193 24.07 33.52 29.19
N ALA A 194 24.94 34.38 28.66
CA ALA A 194 24.67 35.81 28.57
C ALA A 194 23.29 36.00 27.93
N SER A 195 22.41 36.68 28.62
CA SER A 195 21.09 37.05 28.17
C SER A 195 21.20 37.85 26.87
N GLY A 196 21.14 37.14 25.76
CA GLY A 196 20.87 37.76 24.45
C GLY A 196 19.43 38.29 24.40
N PRO A 197 19.15 39.31 23.57
CA PRO A 197 17.88 40.01 23.57
C PRO A 197 16.72 39.04 23.32
N GLY A 198 15.70 39.15 24.16
CA GLY A 198 14.57 38.25 24.27
C GLY A 198 13.95 37.86 22.92
N VAL A 199 14.05 36.59 22.62
CA VAL A 199 13.21 35.98 21.60
C VAL A 199 11.79 35.94 22.17
N HIS A 200 10.93 36.75 21.64
CA HIS A 200 9.49 36.71 21.92
C HIS A 200 9.00 35.26 21.77
N ARG A 201 8.50 34.71 22.88
CA ARG A 201 7.65 33.52 22.86
C ARG A 201 6.35 33.93 22.21
N ASP A 202 6.33 33.84 20.89
CA ASP A 202 5.07 34.01 20.16
C ASP A 202 4.13 32.88 20.57
N ALA A 203 2.96 33.29 21.02
CA ALA A 203 1.86 32.46 21.43
C ALA A 203 1.52 31.42 20.34
N GLU A 204 1.15 30.21 20.75
CA GLU A 204 0.58 29.20 19.86
C GLU A 204 -0.54 29.83 19.02
N PRO A 205 -0.51 29.71 17.68
CA PRO A 205 -1.64 30.12 16.86
C PRO A 205 -2.81 29.18 17.15
N PRO A 206 -4.03 29.69 17.31
CA PRO A 206 -5.21 28.86 17.53
C PRO A 206 -5.43 27.93 16.34
N HIS A 207 -5.84 26.70 16.63
CA HIS A 207 -6.20 25.69 15.64
C HIS A 207 -7.32 26.23 14.73
N GLY A 208 -6.96 26.57 13.47
CA GLY A 208 -7.92 27.00 12.46
C GLY A 208 -7.51 28.31 11.79
N HIS A 209 -6.86 28.18 10.71
CA HIS A 209 -6.38 29.06 9.64
C HIS A 209 -4.85 28.99 9.51
N VAL A 210 -4.40 28.41 8.41
CA VAL A 210 -3.02 28.61 7.92
C VAL A 210 -2.96 30.08 7.48
N GLY A 211 -2.67 30.95 8.43
CA GLY A 211 -2.63 32.38 8.19
C GLY A 211 -1.41 32.76 7.34
N GLN A 212 -1.46 33.94 6.76
CA GLN A 212 -0.40 34.58 5.97
C GLN A 212 1.00 34.41 6.64
N ALA A 213 1.07 34.46 7.97
CA ALA A 213 2.27 34.28 8.77
C ALA A 213 2.97 32.91 8.60
N ALA A 214 2.20 31.83 8.40
CA ALA A 214 2.78 30.51 8.17
C ALA A 214 3.34 30.38 6.75
N VAL A 215 2.68 30.98 5.76
CA VAL A 215 3.19 31.07 4.39
C VAL A 215 4.48 31.89 4.35
N ASP A 216 4.52 33.01 5.05
CA ASP A 216 5.69 33.89 5.14
C ASP A 216 6.89 33.21 5.85
N ALA A 217 6.60 32.35 6.84
CA ALA A 217 7.65 31.55 7.48
C ALA A 217 8.26 30.51 6.53
N VAL A 218 7.42 29.79 5.78
CA VAL A 218 7.88 28.83 4.76
C VAL A 218 8.70 29.52 3.67
N MET A 219 8.28 30.69 3.22
CA MET A 219 9.02 31.48 2.21
C MET A 219 10.36 31.96 2.75
N ARG A 220 10.43 32.40 4.00
CA ARG A 220 11.71 32.77 4.66
C ARG A 220 12.67 31.58 4.73
N ASP A 221 12.18 30.40 5.12
CA ASP A 221 13.00 29.18 5.18
C ASP A 221 13.52 28.82 3.79
N HIS A 222 12.71 28.96 2.76
CA HIS A 222 13.11 28.72 1.38
C HIS A 222 14.20 29.67 0.91
N HIS A 223 14.08 30.96 1.22
CA HIS A 223 15.12 31.94 0.90
C HIS A 223 16.42 31.68 1.66
N GLU A 224 16.35 31.28 2.94
CA GLU A 224 17.53 30.95 3.73
C GLU A 224 18.25 29.70 3.19
N VAL A 225 17.50 28.66 2.83
CA VAL A 225 18.05 27.46 2.15
C VAL A 225 18.74 27.87 0.84
N HIS A 226 18.10 28.69 0.01
CA HIS A 226 18.66 29.11 -1.27
C HIS A 226 19.97 29.88 -1.10
N ARG A 227 20.01 30.81 -0.15
CA ARG A 227 21.22 31.56 0.21
C ARG A 227 22.36 30.65 0.66
N LEU A 228 22.07 29.66 1.52
CA LEU A 228 23.05 28.70 1.99
C LEU A 228 23.61 27.85 0.85
N LEU A 229 22.73 27.39 -0.06
CA LEU A 229 23.16 26.59 -1.21
C LEU A 229 24.03 27.38 -2.18
N GLU A 230 23.64 28.61 -2.53
CA GLU A 230 24.45 29.47 -3.37
C GLU A 230 25.83 29.74 -2.79
N ALA A 231 25.94 29.84 -1.47
CA ALA A 231 27.18 30.06 -0.78
C ALA A 231 28.10 28.83 -0.67
N THR A 232 27.52 27.63 -0.53
CA THR A 232 28.26 26.44 -0.09
C THR A 232 28.27 25.27 -1.08
N LEU A 233 27.38 25.32 -2.11
CA LEU A 233 27.21 24.22 -3.04
C LEU A 233 27.70 24.63 -4.44
N THR A 234 28.60 23.83 -5.00
CA THR A 234 28.96 23.90 -6.41
C THR A 234 28.41 22.67 -7.10
N GLU A 235 27.28 22.85 -7.78
CA GLU A 235 26.72 21.81 -8.63
C GLU A 235 27.41 21.84 -10.00
N PRO A 236 27.80 20.69 -10.58
CA PRO A 236 28.28 20.68 -11.95
C PRO A 236 27.17 21.20 -12.86
N ALA A 237 27.50 22.06 -13.81
CA ALA A 237 26.58 22.60 -14.81
C ALA A 237 25.94 21.50 -15.70
N ILE A 238 26.37 20.26 -15.53
CA ILE A 238 25.96 19.07 -16.25
C ILE A 238 25.36 18.10 -15.21
N SER A 239 24.12 18.34 -14.80
CA SER A 239 23.28 17.28 -14.27
C SER A 239 23.20 16.15 -15.30
N THR A 240 23.09 14.91 -14.83
CA THR A 240 23.11 13.71 -15.68
C THR A 240 22.19 13.87 -16.89
N HIS A 241 22.75 14.22 -18.05
CA HIS A 241 22.01 14.46 -19.31
C HIS A 241 21.04 13.34 -19.69
N VAL A 242 21.19 12.16 -19.10
CA VAL A 242 20.33 11.01 -19.38
C VAL A 242 19.02 11.14 -18.62
N ASP A 243 19.04 11.46 -17.31
CA ASP A 243 17.83 11.57 -16.49
C ASP A 243 16.96 12.73 -17.00
N ASP A 244 17.56 13.89 -17.31
CA ASP A 244 16.84 15.05 -17.85
C ASP A 244 16.25 14.81 -19.24
N ARG A 245 16.96 14.04 -20.09
CA ARG A 245 16.44 13.66 -21.41
C ARG A 245 15.28 12.70 -21.29
N LEU A 246 15.38 11.71 -20.40
CA LEU A 246 14.31 10.76 -20.11
C LEU A 246 13.10 11.49 -19.52
N ASP A 247 13.31 12.39 -18.54
CA ASP A 247 12.25 13.15 -17.91
C ASP A 247 11.54 14.09 -18.89
N ARG A 248 12.26 14.68 -19.85
CA ARG A 248 11.64 15.50 -20.91
C ARG A 248 10.62 14.72 -21.74
N VAL A 249 10.85 13.41 -21.95
CA VAL A 249 9.93 12.54 -22.69
C VAL A 249 8.87 11.95 -21.78
N LEU A 250 9.29 11.43 -20.62
CA LEU A 250 8.40 10.71 -19.70
C LEU A 250 7.44 11.63 -18.95
N LEU A 251 7.80 12.89 -18.70
CA LEU A 251 6.92 13.89 -18.08
C LEU A 251 6.15 14.74 -19.10
N HIS A 252 6.36 14.53 -20.38
CA HIS A 252 5.61 15.22 -21.43
C HIS A 252 4.12 14.80 -21.38
N PRO A 253 3.16 15.75 -21.42
CA PRO A 253 1.74 15.45 -21.22
C PRO A 253 1.18 14.45 -22.25
N VAL A 254 1.67 14.45 -23.49
CA VAL A 254 1.24 13.52 -24.54
C VAL A 254 2.11 12.27 -24.57
N TRP A 255 3.43 12.40 -24.73
CA TRP A 255 4.34 11.28 -24.84
C TRP A 255 4.45 10.47 -23.54
N GLY A 256 4.46 11.13 -22.39
CA GLY A 256 4.44 10.46 -21.09
C GLY A 256 3.17 9.63 -20.88
N MET A 257 2.01 10.16 -21.28
CA MET A 257 0.75 9.41 -21.22
C MET A 257 0.74 8.22 -22.20
N ALA A 258 1.27 8.39 -23.40
CA ALA A 258 1.39 7.29 -24.37
C ALA A 258 2.31 6.17 -23.84
N ILE A 259 3.48 6.52 -23.30
CA ILE A 259 4.41 5.55 -22.70
C ILE A 259 3.76 4.86 -21.49
N LEU A 260 3.10 5.61 -20.61
CA LEU A 260 2.37 5.05 -19.49
C LEU A 260 1.32 4.02 -19.97
N THR A 261 0.54 4.37 -21.00
CA THR A 261 -0.45 3.45 -21.57
C THR A 261 0.21 2.18 -22.10
N VAL A 262 1.35 2.29 -22.80
CA VAL A 262 2.10 1.13 -23.31
C VAL A 262 2.65 0.28 -22.16
N VAL A 263 3.24 0.90 -21.13
CA VAL A 263 3.75 0.20 -19.94
C VAL A 263 2.63 -0.56 -19.23
N LEU A 264 1.47 0.09 -19.06
CA LEU A 264 0.29 -0.55 -18.46
C LEU A 264 -0.23 -1.70 -19.32
N PHE A 265 -0.31 -1.49 -20.64
CA PHE A 265 -0.72 -2.54 -21.58
C PHE A 265 0.20 -3.76 -21.48
N LEU A 266 1.53 -3.55 -21.51
CA LEU A 266 2.50 -4.63 -21.37
C LEU A 266 2.40 -5.35 -20.03
N MET A 267 2.20 -4.59 -18.95
CA MET A 267 1.98 -5.15 -17.61
C MET A 267 0.73 -6.03 -17.57
N PHE A 268 -0.40 -5.55 -18.09
CA PHE A 268 -1.62 -6.35 -18.15
C PHE A 268 -1.48 -7.55 -19.07
N GLN A 269 -0.86 -7.39 -20.24
CA GLN A 269 -0.59 -8.49 -21.16
C GLN A 269 0.24 -9.60 -20.46
N ALA A 270 1.29 -9.23 -19.72
CA ALA A 270 2.09 -10.18 -18.98
C ALA A 270 1.29 -10.87 -17.86
N VAL A 271 0.52 -10.12 -17.08
CA VAL A 271 -0.30 -10.64 -15.98
C VAL A 271 -1.35 -11.64 -16.47
N PHE A 272 -1.94 -11.40 -17.64
CA PHE A 272 -2.99 -12.30 -18.18
C PHE A 272 -2.45 -13.41 -19.08
N SER A 273 -1.40 -13.15 -19.86
CA SER A 273 -0.86 -14.14 -20.80
C SER A 273 0.22 -15.03 -20.18
N TRP A 274 1.21 -14.44 -19.49
CA TRP A 274 2.32 -15.24 -18.94
C TRP A 274 1.95 -16.02 -17.68
N ALA A 275 0.97 -15.52 -16.91
CA ALA A 275 0.48 -16.22 -15.73
C ALA A 275 -0.32 -17.48 -16.09
N GLN A 276 -0.89 -17.56 -17.29
CA GLN A 276 -1.79 -18.65 -17.67
C GLN A 276 -1.08 -20.00 -17.64
N TRP A 277 0.10 -20.09 -18.23
CA TRP A 277 0.86 -21.34 -18.24
C TRP A 277 1.13 -21.92 -16.83
N PRO A 278 1.70 -21.21 -15.85
CA PRO A 278 1.86 -21.75 -14.50
C PRO A 278 0.53 -21.95 -13.76
N MET A 279 -0.51 -21.18 -14.04
CA MET A 279 -1.85 -21.37 -13.47
C MET A 279 -2.44 -22.70 -13.91
N ASP A 280 -2.40 -23.03 -15.21
CA ASP A 280 -2.91 -24.29 -15.76
C ASP A 280 -2.17 -25.50 -15.19
N HIS A 281 -0.85 -25.40 -14.99
CA HIS A 281 -0.07 -26.47 -14.37
C HIS A 281 -0.42 -26.69 -12.91
N ILE A 282 -0.62 -25.61 -12.14
CA ILE A 282 -1.06 -25.71 -10.73
C ILE A 282 -2.46 -26.30 -10.67
N GLN A 283 -3.37 -25.86 -11.55
CA GLN A 283 -4.73 -26.39 -11.63
C GLN A 283 -4.73 -27.89 -11.94
N SER A 284 -3.97 -28.31 -12.95
CA SER A 284 -3.83 -29.73 -13.32
C SER A 284 -3.23 -30.57 -12.20
N ALA A 285 -2.22 -30.03 -11.48
CA ALA A 285 -1.62 -30.71 -10.33
C ALA A 285 -2.62 -30.87 -9.18
N MET A 286 -3.45 -29.84 -8.90
CA MET A 286 -4.50 -29.93 -7.87
C MET A 286 -5.59 -30.93 -8.25
N GLN A 287 -6.03 -30.94 -9.51
CA GLN A 287 -6.98 -31.93 -10.02
C GLN A 287 -6.43 -33.35 -9.91
N TRP A 288 -5.20 -33.57 -10.38
CA TRP A 288 -4.53 -34.87 -10.26
C TRP A 288 -4.44 -35.32 -8.80
N THR A 289 -4.09 -34.42 -7.88
CA THR A 289 -4.03 -34.71 -6.45
C THR A 289 -5.42 -35.11 -5.91
N GLY A 290 -6.45 -34.39 -6.29
CA GLY A 290 -7.84 -34.72 -5.94
C GLY A 290 -8.27 -36.09 -6.46
N GLU A 291 -7.94 -36.41 -7.72
CA GLU A 291 -8.21 -37.73 -8.31
C GLU A 291 -7.45 -38.87 -7.60
N GLN A 292 -6.18 -38.67 -7.22
CA GLN A 292 -5.43 -39.68 -6.47
C GLN A 292 -6.08 -39.96 -5.11
N VAL A 293 -6.50 -38.91 -4.38
CA VAL A 293 -7.23 -39.09 -3.11
C VAL A 293 -8.55 -39.80 -3.36
N ALA A 294 -9.28 -39.41 -4.40
CA ALA A 294 -10.55 -40.02 -4.77
C ALA A 294 -10.43 -41.52 -5.13
N ARG A 295 -9.31 -41.93 -5.73
CA ARG A 295 -9.05 -43.37 -6.08
C ARG A 295 -8.64 -44.22 -4.90
N HIS A 296 -8.05 -43.64 -3.85
CA HIS A 296 -7.54 -44.40 -2.70
C HIS A 296 -8.46 -44.35 -1.47
N MET A 297 -9.57 -43.62 -1.55
CA MET A 297 -10.53 -43.50 -0.46
C MET A 297 -11.92 -43.93 -0.93
N ASP A 298 -12.62 -44.69 -0.06
CA ASP A 298 -14.02 -45.07 -0.30
C ASP A 298 -14.94 -43.82 -0.33
N ASP A 299 -16.04 -43.94 -1.06
CA ASP A 299 -17.04 -42.89 -1.14
C ASP A 299 -17.60 -42.58 0.25
N GLY A 300 -17.43 -41.34 0.67
CA GLY A 300 -17.86 -40.89 1.99
C GLY A 300 -17.60 -39.42 2.25
N MET A 301 -18.09 -38.96 3.38
CA MET A 301 -17.99 -37.56 3.80
C MET A 301 -16.53 -37.08 3.92
N LEU A 302 -15.63 -37.92 4.40
CA LEU A 302 -14.22 -37.58 4.57
C LEU A 302 -13.53 -37.36 3.21
N ARG A 303 -13.84 -38.22 2.22
CA ARG A 303 -13.33 -38.04 0.84
C ARG A 303 -13.83 -36.72 0.24
N SER A 304 -15.13 -36.42 0.35
CA SER A 304 -15.69 -35.17 -0.14
C SER A 304 -15.09 -33.96 0.58
N LEU A 305 -14.91 -34.00 1.90
CA LEU A 305 -14.22 -32.92 2.62
C LEU A 305 -12.80 -32.69 2.11
N LEU A 306 -12.04 -33.78 1.90
CA LEU A 306 -10.65 -33.65 1.45
C LEU A 306 -10.55 -33.15 -0.01
N VAL A 307 -11.36 -33.71 -0.91
CA VAL A 307 -11.31 -33.37 -2.34
C VAL A 307 -11.99 -32.04 -2.61
N ASP A 308 -13.26 -31.89 -2.22
CA ASP A 308 -14.09 -30.73 -2.58
C ASP A 308 -13.90 -29.54 -1.63
N GLY A 309 -13.56 -29.81 -0.36
CA GLY A 309 -13.30 -28.77 0.65
C GLY A 309 -11.84 -28.31 0.69
N VAL A 310 -10.91 -29.22 0.96
CA VAL A 310 -9.51 -28.87 1.26
C VAL A 310 -8.68 -28.72 -0.02
N ILE A 311 -8.66 -29.72 -0.91
CA ILE A 311 -7.83 -29.71 -2.13
C ILE A 311 -8.36 -28.66 -3.09
N ALA A 312 -9.67 -28.60 -3.35
CA ALA A 312 -10.28 -27.59 -4.19
C ALA A 312 -10.09 -26.18 -3.61
N GLY A 313 -10.25 -26.05 -2.28
CA GLY A 313 -10.02 -24.78 -1.59
C GLY A 313 -8.56 -24.32 -1.62
N ALA A 314 -7.59 -25.20 -1.42
CA ALA A 314 -6.16 -24.88 -1.55
C ALA A 314 -5.80 -24.57 -3.00
N GLY A 315 -6.34 -25.34 -3.96
CA GLY A 315 -6.18 -25.11 -5.40
C GLY A 315 -6.63 -23.74 -5.82
N SER A 316 -7.82 -23.30 -5.39
CA SER A 316 -8.35 -21.96 -5.72
C SER A 316 -7.44 -20.81 -5.26
N VAL A 317 -6.66 -20.99 -4.19
CA VAL A 317 -5.67 -20.01 -3.72
C VAL A 317 -4.40 -20.06 -4.53
N LEU A 318 -3.85 -21.28 -4.75
CA LEU A 318 -2.54 -21.46 -5.37
C LEU A 318 -2.56 -21.15 -6.87
N VAL A 319 -3.66 -21.37 -7.56
CA VAL A 319 -3.83 -21.07 -8.99
C VAL A 319 -3.61 -19.58 -9.27
N PHE A 320 -4.04 -18.66 -8.39
CA PHE A 320 -3.88 -17.22 -8.61
C PHE A 320 -2.53 -16.66 -8.15
N LEU A 321 -1.72 -17.45 -7.44
CA LEU A 321 -0.43 -17.00 -6.94
C LEU A 321 0.52 -16.52 -8.04
N PRO A 322 0.71 -17.22 -9.18
CA PRO A 322 1.56 -16.75 -10.28
C PRO A 322 1.14 -15.40 -10.84
N GLN A 323 -0.17 -15.19 -11.04
CA GLN A 323 -0.71 -13.93 -11.55
C GLN A 323 -0.39 -12.75 -10.63
N ILE A 324 -0.55 -12.96 -9.32
CA ILE A 324 -0.23 -11.96 -8.31
C ILE A 324 1.28 -11.67 -8.26
N LEU A 325 2.12 -12.70 -8.37
CA LEU A 325 3.58 -12.55 -8.37
C LEU A 325 4.08 -11.80 -9.59
N ILE A 326 3.56 -12.09 -10.79
CA ILE A 326 3.90 -11.35 -12.01
C ILE A 326 3.52 -9.88 -11.88
N LEU A 327 2.32 -9.58 -11.35
CA LEU A 327 1.93 -8.20 -11.09
C LEU A 327 2.90 -7.49 -10.14
N PHE A 328 3.23 -8.12 -9.01
CA PHE A 328 4.18 -7.54 -8.05
C PHE A 328 5.57 -7.39 -8.63
N LEU A 329 6.02 -8.30 -9.49
CA LEU A 329 7.29 -8.17 -10.20
C LEU A 329 7.33 -6.86 -11.00
N PHE A 330 6.28 -6.57 -11.78
CA PHE A 330 6.20 -5.34 -12.54
C PHE A 330 6.12 -4.10 -11.65
N ILE A 331 5.28 -4.12 -10.61
CA ILE A 331 5.16 -2.99 -9.68
C ILE A 331 6.51 -2.70 -9.01
N LEU A 332 7.18 -3.72 -8.47
CA LEU A 332 8.49 -3.58 -7.82
C LEU A 332 9.56 -3.11 -8.81
N ALA A 333 9.56 -3.63 -10.03
CA ALA A 333 10.50 -3.20 -11.07
C ALA A 333 10.29 -1.74 -11.46
N LEU A 334 9.04 -1.30 -11.63
CA LEU A 334 8.68 0.09 -11.94
C LEU A 334 8.98 1.03 -10.75
N GLU A 335 8.80 0.56 -9.51
CA GLU A 335 9.13 1.28 -8.30
C GLU A 335 10.65 1.46 -8.16
N ASP A 336 11.40 0.37 -8.25
CA ASP A 336 12.86 0.38 -8.09
C ASP A 336 13.56 1.14 -9.24
N SER A 337 12.98 1.13 -10.45
CA SER A 337 13.48 1.92 -11.59
C SER A 337 13.29 3.44 -11.43
N GLY A 338 12.43 3.90 -10.52
CA GLY A 338 12.07 5.32 -10.37
C GLY A 338 11.02 5.81 -11.36
N TYR A 339 10.42 4.92 -12.17
CA TYR A 339 9.35 5.27 -13.11
C TYR A 339 8.02 5.60 -12.42
N LEU A 340 7.70 4.87 -11.34
CA LEU A 340 6.42 4.96 -10.67
C LEU A 340 6.08 6.37 -10.10
N PRO A 341 7.03 7.10 -9.46
CA PRO A 341 6.81 8.49 -9.07
C PRO A 341 6.48 9.42 -10.24
N ARG A 342 7.07 9.19 -11.42
CA ARG A 342 6.82 9.98 -12.63
C ARG A 342 5.42 9.72 -13.21
N ALA A 343 5.00 8.47 -13.21
CA ALA A 343 3.63 8.11 -13.57
C ALA A 343 2.61 8.75 -12.62
N ALA A 344 2.89 8.75 -11.30
CA ALA A 344 2.06 9.42 -10.32
C ALA A 344 2.00 10.94 -10.54
N PHE A 345 3.10 11.57 -10.91
CA PHE A 345 3.16 13.00 -11.24
C PHE A 345 2.31 13.34 -12.48
N LEU A 346 2.41 12.53 -13.55
CA LEU A 346 1.60 12.72 -14.76
C LEU A 346 0.09 12.68 -14.48
N LEU A 347 -0.31 11.78 -13.60
CA LEU A 347 -1.72 11.57 -13.27
C LEU A 347 -2.22 12.44 -12.12
N ASP A 348 -1.33 13.21 -11.49
CA ASP A 348 -1.70 14.08 -10.37
C ASP A 348 -2.81 15.06 -10.74
N ARG A 349 -2.77 15.65 -11.94
CA ARG A 349 -3.82 16.56 -12.41
C ARG A 349 -5.19 15.86 -12.49
N VAL A 350 -5.23 14.61 -12.94
CA VAL A 350 -6.47 13.82 -13.05
C VAL A 350 -6.98 13.44 -11.65
N MET A 351 -6.08 13.00 -10.78
CA MET A 351 -6.41 12.65 -9.40
C MET A 351 -6.84 13.87 -8.59
N ALA A 352 -6.19 15.02 -8.77
CA ALA A 352 -6.56 16.28 -8.14
C ALA A 352 -7.97 16.75 -8.54
N GLY A 353 -8.42 16.44 -9.76
CA GLY A 353 -9.78 16.73 -10.22
C GLY A 353 -10.87 16.05 -9.38
N VAL A 354 -10.58 14.91 -8.78
CA VAL A 354 -11.47 14.19 -7.85
C VAL A 354 -11.09 14.38 -6.37
N GLY A 355 -10.10 15.25 -6.09
CA GLY A 355 -9.65 15.60 -4.75
C GLY A 355 -8.66 14.60 -4.13
N LEU A 356 -8.03 13.74 -4.92
CA LEU A 356 -6.99 12.81 -4.49
C LEU A 356 -5.61 13.27 -4.94
N THR A 357 -4.56 12.81 -4.26
CA THR A 357 -3.18 13.02 -4.70
C THR A 357 -2.76 12.01 -5.77
N GLY A 358 -1.81 12.34 -6.63
CA GLY A 358 -1.26 11.43 -7.65
C GLY A 358 -0.70 10.13 -7.07
N ARG A 359 -0.29 10.12 -5.80
CA ARG A 359 0.14 8.91 -5.09
C ARG A 359 -0.97 7.86 -4.95
N SER A 360 -2.24 8.27 -4.98
CA SER A 360 -3.40 7.36 -4.96
C SER A 360 -3.51 6.52 -6.23
N PHE A 361 -2.91 6.95 -7.34
CA PHE A 361 -2.96 6.22 -8.60
C PHE A 361 -2.34 4.81 -8.50
N ILE A 362 -1.20 4.68 -7.82
CA ILE A 362 -0.46 3.42 -7.68
C ILE A 362 -1.31 2.33 -6.98
N PRO A 363 -1.89 2.60 -5.79
CA PRO A 363 -2.84 1.69 -5.15
C PRO A 363 -4.04 1.33 -6.03
N LEU A 364 -4.62 2.31 -6.72
CA LEU A 364 -5.78 2.08 -7.58
C LEU A 364 -5.42 1.23 -8.80
N LEU A 365 -4.28 1.48 -9.42
CA LEU A 365 -3.76 0.67 -10.52
C LEU A 365 -3.55 -0.80 -10.08
N SER A 366 -2.91 -1.01 -8.93
CA SER A 366 -2.71 -2.34 -8.37
C SER A 366 -4.04 -3.06 -8.11
N SER A 367 -5.10 -2.31 -7.82
CA SER A 367 -6.43 -2.85 -7.52
C SER A 367 -7.14 -3.45 -8.74
N PHE A 368 -6.72 -3.14 -9.97
CA PHE A 368 -7.22 -3.81 -11.18
C PHE A 368 -6.83 -5.30 -11.23
N ALA A 369 -5.70 -5.66 -10.68
CA ALA A 369 -5.36 -7.07 -10.56
C ALA A 369 -5.95 -7.66 -9.26
N CYS A 370 -5.74 -7.00 -8.12
CA CYS A 370 -6.31 -7.43 -6.85
C CYS A 370 -6.40 -6.25 -5.87
N ALA A 371 -7.55 -6.07 -5.22
CA ALA A 371 -7.76 -4.98 -4.27
C ALA A 371 -6.89 -5.10 -3.00
N ILE A 372 -6.48 -6.32 -2.61
CA ILE A 372 -5.66 -6.56 -1.40
C ILE A 372 -4.32 -5.83 -1.49
N PRO A 373 -3.46 -6.09 -2.51
CA PRO A 373 -2.20 -5.35 -2.66
C PRO A 373 -2.43 -3.86 -2.88
N GLY A 374 -3.49 -3.48 -3.59
CA GLY A 374 -3.86 -2.07 -3.77
C GLY A 374 -4.10 -1.36 -2.44
N ILE A 375 -4.90 -1.94 -1.54
CA ILE A 375 -5.16 -1.39 -0.20
C ILE A 375 -3.87 -1.34 0.63
N MET A 376 -3.02 -2.37 0.56
CA MET A 376 -1.74 -2.38 1.28
C MET A 376 -0.77 -1.29 0.76
N ALA A 377 -0.79 -1.01 -0.55
CA ALA A 377 0.04 0.03 -1.16
C ALA A 377 -0.37 1.45 -0.72
N THR A 378 -1.59 1.65 -0.19
CA THR A 378 -2.03 2.96 0.34
C THR A 378 -1.19 3.48 1.51
N ARG A 379 -0.35 2.63 2.12
CA ARG A 379 0.60 3.04 3.17
C ARG A 379 1.61 4.08 2.69
N THR A 380 1.83 4.18 1.38
CA THR A 380 2.69 5.20 0.76
C THR A 380 2.04 6.59 0.71
N ILE A 381 0.73 6.67 0.97
CA ILE A 381 -0.02 7.93 1.00
C ILE A 381 0.12 8.54 2.40
N ALA A 382 0.75 9.72 2.47
CA ALA A 382 1.02 10.39 3.73
C ALA A 382 -0.24 10.99 4.38
N ASP A 383 -1.17 11.53 3.56
CA ASP A 383 -2.42 12.11 4.07
C ASP A 383 -3.39 10.99 4.49
N PRO A 384 -3.81 10.94 5.79
CA PRO A 384 -4.73 9.92 6.28
C PRO A 384 -6.10 9.94 5.60
N ARG A 385 -6.56 11.12 5.11
CA ARG A 385 -7.86 11.29 4.44
C ARG A 385 -7.80 10.73 3.04
N ASP A 386 -6.77 11.08 2.27
CA ASP A 386 -6.54 10.55 0.93
C ASP A 386 -6.30 9.04 1.00
N ARG A 387 -5.53 8.58 1.99
CA ARG A 387 -5.33 7.16 2.25
C ARG A 387 -6.64 6.44 2.50
N LEU A 388 -7.50 6.96 3.38
CA LEU A 388 -8.79 6.36 3.68
C LEU A 388 -9.72 6.38 2.46
N ALA A 389 -9.79 7.51 1.74
CA ALA A 389 -10.59 7.61 0.53
C ALA A 389 -10.11 6.58 -0.51
N THR A 390 -8.79 6.46 -0.72
CA THR A 390 -8.20 5.49 -1.65
C THR A 390 -8.52 4.05 -1.23
N ILE A 391 -8.44 3.71 0.06
CA ILE A 391 -8.84 2.39 0.59
C ILE A 391 -10.31 2.09 0.26
N LEU A 392 -11.18 3.06 0.48
CA LEU A 392 -12.62 2.87 0.28
C LEU A 392 -12.98 2.71 -1.20
N ILE A 393 -12.32 3.41 -2.13
CA ILE A 393 -12.63 3.33 -3.58
C ILE A 393 -11.89 2.21 -4.30
N ALA A 394 -10.79 1.69 -3.76
CA ALA A 394 -10.01 0.60 -4.36
C ALA A 394 -10.86 -0.61 -4.80
N PRO A 395 -11.89 -1.04 -4.04
CA PRO A 395 -12.78 -2.14 -4.44
C PRO A 395 -13.63 -1.89 -5.68
N LEU A 396 -13.82 -0.64 -6.10
CA LEU A 396 -14.57 -0.31 -7.32
C LEU A 396 -13.78 -0.59 -8.60
N MET A 397 -12.44 -0.68 -8.49
CA MET A 397 -11.60 -1.13 -9.60
C MET A 397 -11.93 -2.60 -9.93
N THR A 398 -12.18 -2.87 -11.20
CA THR A 398 -12.53 -4.21 -11.67
C THR A 398 -11.31 -5.12 -11.58
N CYS A 399 -11.28 -6.02 -10.60
CA CYS A 399 -10.18 -6.96 -10.42
C CYS A 399 -10.27 -8.17 -11.37
N SER A 400 -9.14 -8.86 -11.58
CA SER A 400 -9.05 -10.02 -12.48
C SER A 400 -9.99 -11.18 -12.10
N ALA A 401 -10.30 -11.36 -10.82
CA ALA A 401 -11.22 -12.39 -10.34
C ALA A 401 -12.68 -12.22 -10.82
N ARG A 402 -13.04 -11.07 -11.40
CA ARG A 402 -14.35 -10.86 -12.01
C ARG A 402 -14.43 -11.35 -13.46
N LEU A 403 -13.28 -11.50 -14.12
CA LEU A 403 -13.23 -11.86 -15.55
C LEU A 403 -13.91 -13.18 -15.89
N PRO A 404 -13.78 -14.28 -15.11
CA PRO A 404 -14.49 -15.53 -15.43
C PRO A 404 -16.00 -15.35 -15.51
N VAL A 405 -16.57 -14.57 -14.58
CA VAL A 405 -18.03 -14.29 -14.59
C VAL A 405 -18.41 -13.41 -15.77
N TYR A 406 -17.60 -12.39 -16.09
CA TYR A 406 -17.83 -11.55 -17.26
C TYR A 406 -17.72 -12.35 -18.57
N ALA A 407 -16.69 -13.18 -18.70
CA ALA A 407 -16.52 -14.03 -19.87
C ALA A 407 -17.70 -14.98 -20.07
N LEU A 408 -18.16 -15.64 -19.01
CA LEU A 408 -19.34 -16.52 -19.05
C LEU A 408 -20.59 -15.76 -19.50
N LEU A 409 -20.92 -14.65 -18.84
CA LEU A 409 -22.16 -13.93 -19.13
C LEU A 409 -22.14 -13.21 -20.47
N ILE A 410 -21.02 -12.58 -20.84
CA ILE A 410 -20.85 -11.92 -22.13
C ILE A 410 -20.87 -12.97 -23.25
N GLY A 411 -20.15 -14.10 -23.07
CA GLY A 411 -20.15 -15.19 -24.04
C GLY A 411 -21.52 -15.81 -24.24
N ALA A 412 -22.29 -15.98 -23.17
CA ALA A 412 -23.64 -16.58 -23.23
C ALA A 412 -24.68 -15.64 -23.83
N PHE A 413 -24.75 -14.37 -23.48
CA PHE A 413 -25.88 -13.48 -23.78
C PHE A 413 -25.59 -12.40 -24.82
N ILE A 414 -24.32 -12.04 -25.05
CA ILE A 414 -23.94 -11.00 -25.99
C ILE A 414 -23.45 -11.63 -27.30
N PRO A 415 -24.15 -11.38 -28.43
CA PRO A 415 -23.76 -11.98 -29.71
C PRO A 415 -22.37 -11.49 -30.16
N ALA A 416 -21.59 -12.41 -30.72
CA ALA A 416 -20.28 -12.11 -31.30
C ALA A 416 -20.48 -11.38 -32.67
N ARG A 417 -20.86 -10.09 -32.62
CA ARG A 417 -21.02 -9.23 -33.79
C ARG A 417 -19.92 -8.18 -33.82
N THR A 418 -19.35 -7.98 -34.99
CA THR A 418 -18.47 -6.84 -35.27
C THR A 418 -19.33 -5.62 -35.62
N LEU A 419 -19.14 -4.54 -34.86
CA LEU A 419 -19.74 -3.22 -35.14
C LEU A 419 -18.91 -2.48 -36.19
N ALA A 420 -19.39 -1.32 -36.61
CA ALA A 420 -18.63 -0.42 -37.47
C ALA A 420 -17.20 -0.22 -36.92
N LEU A 421 -16.20 -0.08 -37.77
CA LEU A 421 -14.76 0.02 -37.43
C LEU A 421 -14.08 -1.26 -36.89
N GLY A 422 -14.69 -2.45 -37.07
CA GLY A 422 -14.05 -3.71 -36.65
C GLY A 422 -14.09 -4.00 -35.14
N VAL A 423 -14.81 -3.21 -34.34
CA VAL A 423 -14.97 -3.40 -32.89
C VAL A 423 -15.91 -4.55 -32.59
N ASN A 424 -15.46 -5.53 -31.79
CA ASN A 424 -16.33 -6.62 -31.34
C ASN A 424 -17.27 -6.12 -30.22
N LEU A 425 -18.58 -6.42 -30.32
CA LEU A 425 -19.58 -6.03 -29.34
C LEU A 425 -19.28 -6.58 -27.93
N GLN A 426 -18.80 -7.82 -27.83
CA GLN A 426 -18.43 -8.44 -26.55
C GLN A 426 -17.28 -7.68 -25.87
N GLY A 427 -16.27 -7.28 -26.65
CA GLY A 427 -15.16 -6.45 -26.17
C GLY A 427 -15.61 -5.06 -25.73
N LEU A 428 -16.56 -4.46 -26.46
CA LEU A 428 -17.14 -3.16 -26.09
C LEU A 428 -17.88 -3.24 -24.76
N VAL A 429 -18.70 -4.28 -24.55
CA VAL A 429 -19.42 -4.49 -23.27
C VAL A 429 -18.41 -4.62 -22.14
N LEU A 430 -17.36 -5.43 -22.30
CA LEU A 430 -16.31 -5.57 -21.29
C LEU A 430 -15.65 -4.22 -20.99
N PHE A 431 -15.32 -3.44 -22.02
CA PHE A 431 -14.73 -2.10 -21.86
C PHE A 431 -15.66 -1.17 -21.07
N VAL A 432 -16.96 -1.17 -21.37
CA VAL A 432 -17.96 -0.37 -20.64
C VAL A 432 -18.04 -0.76 -19.17
N LEU A 433 -17.97 -2.06 -18.82
CA LEU A 433 -17.96 -2.52 -17.44
C LEU A 433 -16.73 -2.02 -16.67
N TYR A 434 -15.54 -2.03 -17.30
CA TYR A 434 -14.32 -1.47 -16.71
C TYR A 434 -14.43 0.05 -16.53
N LEU A 435 -14.90 0.75 -17.55
CA LEU A 435 -15.10 2.19 -17.51
C LEU A 435 -16.11 2.58 -16.42
N ALA A 436 -17.21 1.83 -16.28
CA ALA A 436 -18.20 2.04 -15.22
C ALA A 436 -17.55 1.91 -13.81
N GLY A 437 -16.67 0.94 -13.60
CA GLY A 437 -15.90 0.81 -12.38
C GLY A 437 -15.02 2.04 -12.09
N ILE A 438 -14.27 2.52 -13.08
CA ILE A 438 -13.40 3.70 -12.97
C ILE A 438 -14.22 4.96 -12.66
N VAL A 439 -15.25 5.22 -13.45
CA VAL A 439 -16.11 6.41 -13.29
C VAL A 439 -16.79 6.42 -11.94
N SER A 440 -17.29 5.27 -11.48
CA SER A 440 -17.89 5.16 -10.14
C SER A 440 -16.89 5.39 -9.02
N ALA A 441 -15.66 4.88 -9.15
CA ALA A 441 -14.59 5.14 -8.18
C ALA A 441 -14.24 6.62 -8.10
N MET A 442 -14.15 7.30 -9.24
CA MET A 442 -13.93 8.76 -9.28
C MET A 442 -15.11 9.52 -8.66
N GLY A 443 -16.34 9.09 -8.94
CA GLY A 443 -17.56 9.68 -8.36
C GLY A 443 -17.59 9.53 -6.84
N VAL A 444 -17.32 8.34 -6.32
CA VAL A 444 -17.27 8.07 -4.87
C VAL A 444 -16.11 8.84 -4.22
N ALA A 445 -14.95 8.91 -4.85
CA ALA A 445 -13.83 9.72 -4.37
C ALA A 445 -14.23 11.19 -4.22
N TRP A 446 -14.84 11.76 -5.26
CA TRP A 446 -15.33 13.14 -5.24
C TRP A 446 -16.35 13.40 -4.11
N VAL A 447 -17.30 12.46 -3.91
CA VAL A 447 -18.29 12.56 -2.82
C VAL A 447 -17.61 12.49 -1.44
N LEU A 448 -16.71 11.53 -1.23
CA LEU A 448 -15.99 11.37 0.05
C LEU A 448 -15.16 12.62 0.37
N GLN A 449 -14.47 13.16 -0.62
CA GLN A 449 -13.67 14.37 -0.45
C GLN A 449 -14.55 15.61 -0.16
N ARG A 450 -15.73 15.69 -0.79
CA ARG A 450 -16.66 16.81 -0.56
C ARG A 450 -17.29 16.77 0.83
N ILE A 451 -17.62 15.57 1.32
CA ILE A 451 -18.12 15.38 2.69
C ILE A 451 -17.02 15.71 3.71
N GLY A 452 -15.76 15.36 3.42
CA GLY A 452 -14.61 15.64 4.28
C GLY A 452 -14.16 17.12 4.30
N ARG A 453 -14.50 17.92 3.28
CA ARG A 453 -14.07 19.32 3.14
C ARG A 453 -14.64 20.31 4.18
N ARG A 454 -15.50 19.90 5.09
CA ARG A 454 -15.95 20.76 6.20
C ARG A 454 -14.84 21.19 7.17
N ALA A 455 -13.61 20.74 6.98
CA ALA A 455 -12.44 21.03 7.81
C ALA A 455 -11.27 21.70 7.03
N GLY A 456 -11.55 22.68 6.16
CA GLY A 456 -10.55 23.56 5.51
C GLY A 456 -9.89 23.02 4.23
N PRO A 457 -9.40 23.92 3.35
CA PRO A 457 -8.71 23.54 2.12
C PRO A 457 -7.28 23.14 2.45
N ALA A 458 -6.98 21.85 2.46
CA ALA A 458 -5.61 21.37 2.42
C ALA A 458 -5.15 21.29 0.96
N HIS A 459 -4.67 22.41 0.41
CA HIS A 459 -3.88 22.39 -0.81
C HIS A 459 -2.47 21.89 -0.45
N HIS A 460 -2.27 20.59 -0.43
CA HIS A 460 -0.93 20.04 -0.44
C HIS A 460 -0.40 20.09 -1.86
N THR A 461 0.43 21.09 -2.16
CA THR A 461 1.30 21.01 -3.32
C THR A 461 2.16 19.75 -3.17
N LEU A 462 2.03 18.83 -4.11
CA LEU A 462 2.87 17.63 -4.18
C LEU A 462 4.34 18.06 -4.36
N MET A 463 5.06 18.23 -3.26
CA MET A 463 6.52 18.20 -3.29
C MET A 463 6.93 16.72 -3.39
N MET A 464 6.94 16.20 -4.61
CA MET A 464 7.39 14.84 -4.89
C MET A 464 8.80 14.91 -5.46
N GLU A 465 9.77 14.42 -4.70
CA GLU A 465 11.09 14.16 -5.26
C GLU A 465 11.00 13.06 -6.31
N LEU A 466 11.51 13.35 -7.49
CA LEU A 466 11.70 12.34 -8.52
C LEU A 466 13.04 11.64 -8.26
N PRO A 467 13.05 10.38 -7.83
CA PRO A 467 14.28 9.65 -7.58
C PRO A 467 15.05 9.46 -8.90
N ALA A 468 16.38 9.41 -8.85
CA ALA A 468 17.17 9.10 -10.02
C ALA A 468 16.81 7.71 -10.58
N TYR A 469 16.88 7.57 -11.92
CA TYR A 469 16.66 6.27 -12.56
C TYR A 469 17.71 5.26 -12.12
N ARG A 470 17.27 4.04 -11.85
CA ARG A 470 18.13 2.93 -11.45
C ARG A 470 17.71 1.66 -12.18
N TRP A 471 18.66 0.81 -12.48
CA TRP A 471 18.32 -0.55 -12.87
C TRP A 471 17.76 -1.32 -11.69
N PRO A 472 16.61 -2.00 -11.85
CA PRO A 472 16.03 -2.81 -10.78
C PRO A 472 17.01 -3.85 -10.28
N ASN A 473 17.18 -3.96 -8.97
CA ASN A 473 18.09 -4.93 -8.37
C ASN A 473 17.41 -6.31 -8.29
N PRO A 474 17.88 -7.34 -9.03
CA PRO A 474 17.22 -8.65 -9.07
C PRO A 474 17.12 -9.33 -7.70
N ARG A 475 18.09 -9.10 -6.80
CA ARG A 475 18.06 -9.63 -5.44
C ARG A 475 16.92 -9.01 -4.62
N ASN A 476 16.73 -7.69 -4.71
CA ASN A 476 15.65 -6.99 -4.01
C ASN A 476 14.28 -7.41 -4.56
N LEU A 477 14.17 -7.57 -5.88
CA LEU A 477 12.96 -8.09 -6.52
C LEU A 477 12.62 -9.49 -6.03
N ALA A 478 13.59 -10.40 -6.00
CA ALA A 478 13.38 -11.78 -5.54
C ALA A 478 12.95 -11.84 -4.06
N ILE A 479 13.61 -11.07 -3.17
CA ILE A 479 13.25 -10.99 -1.76
C ILE A 479 11.84 -10.39 -1.60
N GLY A 480 11.55 -9.30 -2.32
CA GLY A 480 10.24 -8.65 -2.29
C GLY A 480 9.12 -9.56 -2.79
N LEU A 481 9.35 -10.35 -3.84
CA LEU A 481 8.39 -11.32 -4.35
C LEU A 481 8.14 -12.45 -3.35
N TRP A 482 9.21 -13.01 -2.77
CA TRP A 482 9.10 -14.07 -1.77
C TRP A 482 8.31 -13.63 -0.54
N GLU A 483 8.58 -12.43 -0.04
CA GLU A 483 7.85 -11.87 1.09
C GLU A 483 6.36 -11.72 0.78
N ARG A 484 6.02 -11.21 -0.41
CA ARG A 484 4.62 -11.05 -0.84
C ARG A 484 3.93 -12.41 -1.06
N ALA A 485 4.62 -13.39 -1.66
CA ALA A 485 4.11 -14.75 -1.80
C ALA A 485 3.79 -15.36 -0.43
N ARG A 486 4.72 -15.25 0.52
CA ARG A 486 4.55 -15.76 1.89
C ARG A 486 3.39 -15.08 2.63
N ILE A 487 3.30 -13.75 2.51
CA ILE A 487 2.20 -12.99 3.13
C ILE A 487 0.85 -13.40 2.53
N PHE A 488 0.77 -13.52 1.20
CA PHE A 488 -0.44 -13.94 0.51
C PHE A 488 -0.87 -15.33 0.94
N THR A 489 0.00 -16.32 0.82
CA THR A 489 -0.31 -17.72 1.14
C THR A 489 -0.70 -17.89 2.62
N ASN A 490 0.06 -17.30 3.56
CA ASN A 490 -0.20 -17.48 4.98
C ASN A 490 -1.41 -16.69 5.50
N ARG A 491 -1.75 -15.56 4.90
CA ARG A 491 -2.82 -14.70 5.44
C ARG A 491 -4.10 -14.77 4.64
N VAL A 492 -3.98 -14.67 3.32
CA VAL A 492 -5.16 -14.69 2.44
C VAL A 492 -5.56 -16.14 2.18
N GLY A 493 -4.59 -17.02 1.93
CA GLY A 493 -4.81 -18.43 1.68
C GLY A 493 -5.50 -19.14 2.83
N THR A 494 -5.10 -18.90 4.09
CA THR A 494 -5.77 -19.49 5.25
C THR A 494 -7.22 -19.04 5.41
N ILE A 495 -7.51 -17.77 5.13
CA ILE A 495 -8.89 -17.25 5.20
C ILE A 495 -9.76 -17.88 4.11
N ILE A 496 -9.25 -17.95 2.87
CA ILE A 496 -9.99 -18.55 1.75
C ILE A 496 -10.20 -20.04 1.99
N LEU A 497 -9.16 -20.77 2.43
CA LEU A 497 -9.27 -22.19 2.71
C LEU A 497 -10.33 -22.47 3.80
N ALA A 498 -10.27 -21.73 4.92
CA ALA A 498 -11.27 -21.89 5.98
C ALA A 498 -12.70 -21.63 5.47
N LEU A 499 -12.83 -20.60 4.61
CA LEU A 499 -14.11 -20.24 4.03
C LEU A 499 -14.62 -21.30 3.04
N MET A 500 -13.72 -21.90 2.24
CA MET A 500 -14.08 -22.98 1.32
C MET A 500 -14.54 -24.24 2.07
N ILE A 501 -13.93 -24.56 3.20
CA ILE A 501 -14.38 -25.66 4.07
C ILE A 501 -15.79 -25.36 4.63
N VAL A 502 -16.04 -24.12 5.08
CA VAL A 502 -17.37 -23.71 5.55
C VAL A 502 -18.40 -23.79 4.41
N LEU A 503 -18.04 -23.33 3.22
CA LEU A 503 -18.92 -23.40 2.04
C LEU A 503 -19.20 -24.85 1.64
N TRP A 504 -18.19 -25.71 1.65
CA TRP A 504 -18.38 -27.15 1.42
C TRP A 504 -19.40 -27.73 2.43
N PHE A 505 -19.24 -27.41 3.71
CA PHE A 505 -20.20 -27.84 4.74
C PHE A 505 -21.61 -27.33 4.45
N LEU A 506 -21.78 -26.06 4.17
CA LEU A 506 -23.07 -25.46 3.87
C LEU A 506 -23.72 -26.05 2.60
N SER A 507 -22.91 -26.43 1.61
CA SER A 507 -23.39 -27.00 0.34
C SER A 507 -23.70 -28.49 0.43
N THR A 508 -23.07 -29.21 1.39
CA THR A 508 -23.23 -30.66 1.53
C THR A 508 -24.32 -31.01 2.54
N PHE A 509 -24.54 -30.18 3.57
CA PHE A 509 -25.45 -30.50 4.66
C PHE A 509 -26.71 -29.62 4.69
N PRO A 510 -27.88 -30.19 5.09
CA PRO A 510 -28.19 -31.61 5.10
C PRO A 510 -28.24 -32.20 3.70
N GLY A 511 -27.89 -33.48 3.55
CA GLY A 511 -27.99 -34.14 2.25
C GLY A 511 -29.44 -34.29 1.77
N PRO A 512 -29.64 -34.66 0.49
CA PRO A 512 -30.99 -34.89 -0.06
C PRO A 512 -31.70 -36.02 0.68
N PRO A 513 -33.02 -35.87 0.97
CA PRO A 513 -33.81 -36.96 1.57
C PRO A 513 -33.96 -38.11 0.57
N PRO A 514 -34.21 -39.34 1.05
CA PRO A 514 -34.46 -40.50 0.18
C PRO A 514 -35.65 -40.22 -0.78
N GLY A 515 -35.41 -40.31 -2.11
CA GLY A 515 -36.42 -40.04 -3.14
C GLY A 515 -36.46 -38.62 -3.64
N ALA A 516 -35.51 -37.76 -3.27
CA ALA A 516 -35.40 -36.39 -3.80
C ALA A 516 -35.08 -36.42 -5.30
N THR A 517 -35.80 -35.61 -6.10
CA THR A 517 -35.64 -35.51 -7.55
C THR A 517 -34.89 -34.26 -8.01
N GLY A 518 -34.59 -33.32 -7.09
CA GLY A 518 -33.85 -32.08 -7.37
C GLY A 518 -32.33 -32.19 -7.11
N PRO A 519 -31.54 -31.20 -7.54
CA PRO A 519 -30.12 -31.15 -7.24
C PRO A 519 -29.84 -31.17 -5.73
N ALA A 520 -28.81 -31.90 -5.30
CA ALA A 520 -28.50 -32.08 -3.87
C ALA A 520 -28.34 -30.76 -3.11
N ILE A 521 -27.81 -29.72 -3.79
CA ILE A 521 -27.59 -28.39 -3.20
C ILE A 521 -28.90 -27.69 -2.77
N GLU A 522 -30.04 -27.99 -3.42
CA GLU A 522 -31.33 -27.37 -3.08
C GLU A 522 -31.76 -27.71 -1.66
N TYR A 523 -31.44 -28.94 -1.21
CA TYR A 523 -31.76 -29.43 0.13
C TYR A 523 -30.77 -29.01 1.20
N SER A 524 -29.61 -28.49 0.80
CA SER A 524 -28.54 -28.06 1.67
C SER A 524 -28.86 -26.73 2.40
N LEU A 525 -28.03 -26.39 3.41
CA LEU A 525 -28.10 -25.09 4.08
C LEU A 525 -27.85 -23.94 3.10
N ALA A 526 -26.94 -24.13 2.14
CA ALA A 526 -26.68 -23.12 1.09
C ALA A 526 -27.92 -22.90 0.21
N GLY A 527 -28.61 -23.97 -0.20
CA GLY A 527 -29.87 -23.87 -0.96
C GLY A 527 -30.96 -23.13 -0.18
N ARG A 528 -31.18 -23.49 1.08
CA ARG A 528 -32.15 -22.80 1.95
C ARG A 528 -31.82 -21.32 2.12
N LEU A 529 -30.55 -20.99 2.30
CA LEU A 529 -30.09 -19.60 2.34
C LEU A 529 -30.32 -18.87 1.02
N GLY A 530 -30.10 -19.55 -0.11
CA GLY A 530 -30.37 -19.01 -1.44
C GLY A 530 -31.85 -18.68 -1.65
N HIS A 531 -32.77 -19.55 -1.26
CA HIS A 531 -34.21 -19.29 -1.29
C HIS A 531 -34.60 -18.10 -0.38
N LEU A 532 -34.00 -18.00 0.81
CA LEU A 532 -34.21 -16.84 1.69
C LEU A 532 -33.72 -15.55 1.05
N LEU A 533 -32.51 -15.57 0.48
CA LEU A 533 -31.91 -14.41 -0.19
C LEU A 533 -32.67 -14.01 -1.47
N GLN A 534 -33.33 -14.96 -2.13
CA GLN A 534 -34.15 -14.68 -3.30
C GLN A 534 -35.21 -13.62 -3.02
N TYR A 535 -35.83 -13.59 -1.83
CA TYR A 535 -36.78 -12.53 -1.48
C TYR A 535 -36.18 -11.13 -1.58
N ILE A 536 -34.89 -10.99 -1.29
CA ILE A 536 -34.17 -9.71 -1.40
C ILE A 536 -33.79 -9.44 -2.86
N PHE A 537 -33.39 -10.46 -3.61
CA PHE A 537 -32.82 -10.31 -4.95
C PHE A 537 -33.83 -10.48 -6.09
N ALA A 538 -35.01 -11.02 -5.84
CA ALA A 538 -36.07 -11.14 -6.84
C ALA A 538 -36.45 -9.80 -7.49
N PRO A 539 -36.52 -8.64 -6.77
CA PRO A 539 -36.85 -7.36 -7.39
C PRO A 539 -35.87 -6.90 -8.47
N ILE A 540 -34.63 -7.38 -8.42
CA ILE A 540 -33.59 -7.06 -9.43
C ILE A 540 -33.42 -8.17 -10.46
N GLY A 541 -34.37 -9.12 -10.51
CA GLY A 541 -34.44 -10.20 -11.51
C GLY A 541 -33.56 -11.41 -11.23
N PHE A 542 -33.07 -11.62 -10.00
CA PHE A 542 -32.26 -12.80 -9.66
C PHE A 542 -33.11 -13.92 -9.12
N ASN A 543 -32.84 -15.12 -9.62
CA ASN A 543 -33.48 -16.37 -9.16
C ASN A 543 -32.72 -16.95 -7.95
N TRP A 544 -33.22 -18.07 -7.38
CA TRP A 544 -32.59 -18.71 -6.22
C TRP A 544 -31.20 -19.26 -6.58
N GLN A 545 -30.99 -19.77 -7.80
CA GLN A 545 -29.69 -20.29 -8.26
C GLN A 545 -28.62 -19.21 -8.24
N ILE A 546 -28.92 -18.03 -8.78
CA ILE A 546 -28.03 -16.86 -8.71
C ILE A 546 -27.80 -16.48 -7.25
N SER A 547 -28.85 -16.43 -6.43
CA SER A 547 -28.77 -16.04 -5.02
C SER A 547 -27.88 -17.00 -4.21
N VAL A 548 -27.94 -18.31 -4.47
CA VAL A 548 -27.01 -19.31 -3.88
C VAL A 548 -25.57 -19.01 -4.32
N ALA A 549 -25.34 -18.80 -5.62
CA ALA A 549 -23.99 -18.60 -6.15
C ALA A 549 -23.34 -17.27 -5.68
N LEU A 550 -24.14 -16.27 -5.31
CA LEU A 550 -23.62 -15.02 -4.74
C LEU A 550 -22.96 -15.23 -3.37
N VAL A 551 -23.37 -16.24 -2.58
CA VAL A 551 -22.82 -16.52 -1.25
C VAL A 551 -21.34 -16.93 -1.34
N PRO A 552 -20.96 -18.00 -2.07
CA PRO A 552 -19.55 -18.32 -2.30
C PRO A 552 -18.82 -17.24 -3.09
N GLY A 553 -19.50 -16.52 -4.03
CA GLY A 553 -18.92 -15.40 -4.74
C GLY A 553 -18.53 -14.20 -3.86
N LEU A 554 -19.10 -14.04 -2.66
CA LEU A 554 -18.63 -13.08 -1.65
C LEU A 554 -17.37 -13.59 -0.94
N ALA A 555 -17.18 -14.90 -0.87
CA ALA A 555 -15.97 -15.49 -0.31
C ALA A 555 -14.75 -15.26 -1.24
N ALA A 556 -14.90 -15.75 -2.47
CA ALA A 556 -13.94 -15.62 -3.54
C ALA A 556 -14.72 -15.53 -4.87
N ARG A 557 -14.49 -14.47 -5.65
CA ARG A 557 -15.34 -14.16 -6.82
C ARG A 557 -15.25 -15.17 -7.94
N GLU A 558 -14.08 -15.74 -8.12
CA GLU A 558 -13.81 -16.79 -9.10
C GLU A 558 -14.62 -18.07 -8.82
N VAL A 559 -14.98 -18.30 -7.57
CA VAL A 559 -15.76 -19.49 -7.16
C VAL A 559 -17.21 -19.40 -7.62
N ALA A 560 -17.71 -18.22 -7.97
CA ALA A 560 -19.11 -18.02 -8.37
C ALA A 560 -19.49 -18.85 -9.61
N VAL A 561 -18.60 -18.98 -10.59
CA VAL A 561 -18.84 -19.81 -11.79
C VAL A 561 -18.90 -21.31 -11.41
N GLY A 562 -17.95 -21.77 -10.58
CA GLY A 562 -17.97 -23.14 -10.06
C GLY A 562 -19.21 -23.44 -9.22
N ALA A 563 -19.64 -22.47 -8.39
CA ALA A 563 -20.86 -22.59 -7.61
C ALA A 563 -22.12 -22.71 -8.49
N LEU A 564 -22.20 -21.94 -9.56
CA LEU A 564 -23.27 -22.09 -10.56
C LEU A 564 -23.23 -23.47 -11.21
N GLY A 565 -22.03 -23.96 -11.57
CA GLY A 565 -21.87 -25.32 -12.09
C GLY A 565 -22.40 -26.38 -11.11
N THR A 566 -22.10 -26.25 -9.83
CA THR A 566 -22.62 -27.15 -8.78
C THR A 566 -24.14 -27.06 -8.64
N VAL A 567 -24.70 -25.84 -8.71
CA VAL A 567 -26.17 -25.63 -8.63
C VAL A 567 -26.88 -26.30 -9.80
N TYR A 568 -26.27 -26.30 -10.98
CA TYR A 568 -26.81 -26.96 -12.17
C TYR A 568 -26.41 -28.44 -12.28
N ALA A 569 -25.79 -29.00 -11.24
CA ALA A 569 -25.36 -30.41 -11.16
C ALA A 569 -24.43 -30.83 -12.32
N LEU A 570 -23.53 -29.94 -12.74
CA LEU A 570 -22.55 -30.25 -13.78
C LEU A 570 -21.41 -31.10 -13.24
N SER A 571 -20.99 -32.11 -14.02
CA SER A 571 -19.87 -32.99 -13.67
C SER A 571 -18.50 -32.44 -14.11
N ALA A 572 -18.47 -31.26 -14.73
CA ALA A 572 -17.26 -30.63 -15.24
C ALA A 572 -16.51 -29.85 -14.15
N SER A 573 -15.23 -29.61 -14.36
CA SER A 573 -14.38 -28.81 -13.50
C SER A 573 -13.54 -27.81 -14.31
N GLY A 574 -13.17 -26.69 -13.70
CA GLY A 574 -12.36 -25.66 -14.34
C GLY A 574 -13.10 -24.93 -15.48
N ASP A 575 -12.40 -24.63 -16.58
CA ASP A 575 -12.98 -23.89 -17.73
C ASP A 575 -14.10 -24.64 -18.45
N ALA A 576 -14.09 -25.98 -18.40
CA ALA A 576 -15.14 -26.81 -18.99
C ALA A 576 -16.53 -26.58 -18.31
N VAL A 577 -16.59 -26.09 -17.09
CA VAL A 577 -17.83 -25.68 -16.43
C VAL A 577 -18.49 -24.53 -17.18
N ALA A 578 -17.71 -23.54 -17.60
CA ALA A 578 -18.24 -22.38 -18.30
C ALA A 578 -18.88 -22.77 -19.65
N ASP A 579 -18.22 -23.69 -20.39
CA ASP A 579 -18.70 -24.17 -21.70
C ASP A 579 -20.02 -24.97 -21.55
N GLN A 580 -20.13 -25.81 -20.55
CA GLN A 580 -21.36 -26.58 -20.29
C GLN A 580 -22.48 -25.70 -19.68
N LEU A 581 -22.12 -24.71 -18.87
CA LEU A 581 -23.06 -23.84 -18.18
C LEU A 581 -23.70 -22.82 -19.14
N SER A 582 -22.94 -22.33 -20.12
CA SER A 582 -23.38 -21.29 -21.07
C SER A 582 -24.71 -21.61 -21.76
N PRO A 583 -24.94 -22.77 -22.40
CA PRO A 583 -26.19 -23.10 -23.02
C PRO A 583 -27.35 -23.24 -22.01
N LEU A 584 -27.08 -23.77 -20.81
CA LEU A 584 -28.11 -23.95 -19.76
C LEU A 584 -28.64 -22.60 -19.27
N ILE A 585 -27.75 -21.64 -19.00
CA ILE A 585 -28.15 -20.32 -18.51
C ILE A 585 -28.86 -19.51 -19.59
N GLN A 586 -28.48 -19.68 -20.87
CA GLN A 586 -29.18 -19.03 -22.00
C GLN A 586 -30.67 -19.42 -22.09
N HIS A 587 -31.01 -20.66 -21.74
CA HIS A 587 -32.41 -21.14 -21.74
C HIS A 587 -33.16 -20.77 -20.46
N THR A 588 -32.48 -20.57 -19.35
CA THR A 588 -33.10 -20.36 -18.03
C THR A 588 -33.14 -18.91 -17.59
N TRP A 589 -32.23 -18.06 -18.06
CA TRP A 589 -32.15 -16.67 -17.67
C TRP A 589 -32.57 -15.73 -18.81
N SER A 590 -33.25 -14.64 -18.45
CA SER A 590 -33.53 -13.58 -19.41
C SER A 590 -32.32 -12.66 -19.64
N LEU A 591 -32.25 -12.01 -20.78
CA LEU A 591 -31.23 -11.00 -21.08
C LEU A 591 -31.17 -9.88 -20.02
N PRO A 592 -32.30 -9.33 -19.51
CA PRO A 592 -32.31 -8.38 -18.41
C PRO A 592 -31.63 -8.92 -17.15
N THR A 593 -31.86 -10.19 -16.79
CA THR A 593 -31.22 -10.84 -15.63
C THR A 593 -29.69 -10.94 -15.79
N ALA A 594 -29.22 -11.35 -16.97
CA ALA A 594 -27.80 -11.45 -17.26
C ALA A 594 -27.08 -10.08 -17.21
N CYS A 595 -27.73 -9.05 -17.83
CA CYS A 595 -27.19 -7.68 -17.78
C CYS A 595 -27.21 -7.10 -16.35
N ALA A 596 -28.23 -7.37 -15.56
CA ALA A 596 -28.32 -6.98 -14.17
C ALA A 596 -27.22 -7.65 -13.33
N LEU A 597 -26.92 -8.92 -13.59
CA LEU A 597 -25.84 -9.64 -12.91
C LEU A 597 -24.46 -9.10 -13.30
N LEU A 598 -24.23 -8.72 -14.57
CA LEU A 598 -23.03 -8.02 -14.99
C LEU A 598 -22.86 -6.69 -14.22
N ALA A 599 -23.91 -5.87 -14.14
CA ALA A 599 -23.91 -4.62 -13.39
C ALA A 599 -23.67 -4.85 -11.88
N TRP A 600 -24.30 -5.88 -11.31
CA TRP A 600 -24.04 -6.29 -9.92
C TRP A 600 -22.55 -6.55 -9.68
N TYR A 601 -21.91 -7.35 -10.54
CA TYR A 601 -20.50 -7.69 -10.37
C TYR A 601 -19.55 -6.49 -10.54
N VAL A 602 -19.95 -5.40 -11.21
CA VAL A 602 -19.15 -4.16 -11.25
C VAL A 602 -19.03 -3.52 -9.87
N PHE A 603 -20.13 -3.47 -9.10
CA PHE A 603 -20.21 -2.69 -7.86
C PHE A 603 -20.24 -3.54 -6.58
N ALA A 604 -20.57 -4.82 -6.67
CA ALA A 604 -20.76 -5.69 -5.52
C ALA A 604 -19.57 -5.64 -4.53
N PRO A 605 -19.81 -5.82 -3.23
CA PRO A 605 -18.77 -5.89 -2.23
C PRO A 605 -17.67 -6.88 -2.62
N GLN A 606 -16.43 -6.54 -2.32
CA GLN A 606 -15.27 -7.39 -2.61
C GLN A 606 -15.28 -8.65 -1.73
N CYS A 607 -14.35 -9.57 -2.05
CA CYS A 607 -14.18 -10.79 -1.26
C CYS A 607 -13.89 -10.48 0.23
N VAL A 608 -14.23 -11.42 1.10
CA VAL A 608 -14.04 -11.30 2.56
C VAL A 608 -12.59 -10.99 2.92
N ALA A 609 -11.63 -11.49 2.14
CA ALA A 609 -10.21 -11.18 2.32
C ALA A 609 -9.91 -9.68 2.16
N THR A 610 -10.56 -8.99 1.22
CA THR A 610 -10.43 -7.53 1.07
C THR A 610 -10.99 -6.78 2.29
N LEU A 611 -12.15 -7.21 2.80
CA LEU A 611 -12.72 -6.61 4.03
C LEU A 611 -11.79 -6.79 5.24
N SER A 612 -11.18 -7.96 5.37
CA SER A 612 -10.23 -8.28 6.43
C SER A 612 -8.97 -7.41 6.37
N VAL A 613 -8.44 -7.18 5.16
CA VAL A 613 -7.29 -6.28 4.96
C VAL A 613 -7.67 -4.83 5.24
N THR A 614 -8.84 -4.38 4.77
CA THR A 614 -9.37 -3.03 5.09
C THR A 614 -9.49 -2.82 6.60
N ARG A 615 -10.04 -3.80 7.35
CA ARG A 615 -10.10 -3.75 8.81
C ARG A 615 -8.73 -3.50 9.44
N ARG A 616 -7.73 -4.19 8.94
CA ARG A 616 -6.36 -4.10 9.45
C ARG A 616 -5.72 -2.76 9.13
N GLU A 617 -5.89 -2.26 7.91
CA GLU A 617 -5.29 -0.99 7.48
C GLU A 617 -5.99 0.24 8.09
N THR A 618 -7.26 0.09 8.51
CA THR A 618 -8.05 1.17 9.15
C THR A 618 -8.18 1.03 10.67
N GLY A 619 -7.63 -0.04 11.26
CA GLY A 619 -7.63 -0.27 12.72
C GLY A 619 -8.99 -0.63 13.33
N GLY A 620 -10.04 -0.94 12.53
CA GLY A 620 -11.37 -1.23 13.07
C GLY A 620 -12.38 -1.77 12.06
N TRP A 621 -13.55 -2.22 12.52
CA TRP A 621 -14.62 -2.73 11.68
C TRP A 621 -15.50 -1.65 11.03
N ARG A 622 -15.46 -0.43 11.51
CA ARG A 622 -16.31 0.67 11.03
C ARG A 622 -16.15 0.91 9.52
N GLN A 623 -14.91 1.00 9.04
CA GLN A 623 -14.63 1.29 7.64
C GLN A 623 -14.97 0.11 6.70
N PRO A 624 -14.61 -1.15 7.01
CA PRO A 624 -15.08 -2.31 6.23
C PRO A 624 -16.60 -2.41 6.12
N ILE A 625 -17.33 -2.13 7.21
CA ILE A 625 -18.80 -2.17 7.20
C ILE A 625 -19.35 -1.06 6.29
N ILE A 626 -18.86 0.17 6.42
CA ILE A 626 -19.24 1.29 5.54
C ILE A 626 -18.97 0.91 4.08
N MET A 627 -17.78 0.37 3.80
CA MET A 627 -17.36 -0.06 2.47
C MET A 627 -18.31 -1.15 1.91
N ALA A 628 -18.59 -2.19 2.66
CA ALA A 628 -19.50 -3.25 2.25
C ALA A 628 -20.92 -2.73 1.99
N SER A 629 -21.42 -1.85 2.88
CA SER A 629 -22.77 -1.31 2.80
C SER A 629 -22.99 -0.44 1.56
N TYR A 630 -22.08 0.50 1.28
CA TYR A 630 -22.26 1.37 0.12
C TYR A 630 -22.03 0.60 -1.20
N LEU A 631 -21.08 -0.34 -1.25
CA LEU A 631 -20.88 -1.20 -2.42
C LEU A 631 -22.08 -2.07 -2.69
N PHE A 632 -22.69 -2.66 -1.65
CA PHE A 632 -23.92 -3.43 -1.78
C PHE A 632 -25.07 -2.58 -2.30
N ALA A 633 -25.27 -1.39 -1.73
CA ALA A 633 -26.31 -0.46 -2.17
C ALA A 633 -26.11 -0.04 -3.64
N MET A 634 -24.88 0.31 -4.04
CA MET A 634 -24.55 0.64 -5.43
C MET A 634 -24.81 -0.54 -6.37
N ALA A 635 -24.40 -1.75 -5.99
CA ALA A 635 -24.63 -2.95 -6.78
C ALA A 635 -26.12 -3.24 -6.96
N TYR A 636 -26.88 -3.12 -5.88
CA TYR A 636 -28.33 -3.36 -5.89
C TYR A 636 -29.07 -2.34 -6.79
N VAL A 637 -28.75 -1.06 -6.64
CA VAL A 637 -29.34 0.01 -7.47
C VAL A 637 -28.93 -0.16 -8.93
N ALA A 638 -27.64 -0.41 -9.21
CA ALA A 638 -27.16 -0.59 -10.59
C ALA A 638 -27.79 -1.82 -11.26
N ALA A 639 -27.87 -2.95 -10.55
CA ALA A 639 -28.54 -4.15 -11.07
C ALA A 639 -30.02 -3.91 -11.33
N GLY A 640 -30.74 -3.25 -10.43
CA GLY A 640 -32.14 -2.89 -10.60
C GLY A 640 -32.36 -1.97 -11.79
N LEU A 641 -31.61 -0.87 -11.91
CA LEU A 641 -31.68 0.05 -13.04
C LEU A 641 -31.40 -0.67 -14.37
N THR A 642 -30.41 -1.56 -14.39
CA THR A 642 -30.06 -2.34 -15.57
C THR A 642 -31.17 -3.34 -15.90
N PHE A 643 -31.72 -4.05 -14.93
CA PHE A 643 -32.80 -5.00 -15.11
C PHE A 643 -34.03 -4.35 -15.73
N TYR A 644 -34.55 -3.31 -15.10
CA TYR A 644 -35.75 -2.61 -15.61
C TYR A 644 -35.48 -1.84 -16.90
N GLY A 645 -34.27 -1.27 -17.07
CA GLY A 645 -33.90 -0.58 -18.31
C GLY A 645 -33.83 -1.55 -19.49
N VAL A 646 -33.10 -2.67 -19.36
CA VAL A 646 -33.02 -3.66 -20.46
C VAL A 646 -34.38 -4.28 -20.74
N ARG A 647 -35.16 -4.57 -19.71
CA ARG A 647 -36.55 -5.08 -19.87
C ARG A 647 -37.44 -4.10 -20.62
N TYR A 648 -37.30 -2.80 -20.37
CA TYR A 648 -38.11 -1.77 -21.08
C TYR A 648 -37.73 -1.66 -22.55
N PHE A 649 -36.44 -1.72 -22.90
CA PHE A 649 -35.98 -1.53 -24.29
C PHE A 649 -36.00 -2.79 -25.14
N PHE A 650 -35.81 -3.98 -24.56
CA PHE A 650 -35.65 -5.24 -25.30
C PHE A 650 -36.77 -6.25 -25.03
N GLY A 651 -37.71 -5.92 -24.17
CA GLY A 651 -38.77 -6.85 -23.76
C GLY A 651 -38.34 -7.90 -22.74
N SER A 652 -39.23 -8.72 -22.26
CA SER A 652 -38.98 -9.77 -21.29
C SER A 652 -38.31 -10.97 -21.92
#